data_b024560f6ea9d9821bc1dfcce64b4a9c
#
_entry.id   b024560f6ea9d9821bc1dfcce64b4a9c
#
_cell.length_a   1.000
_cell.length_b   1.000
_cell.length_c   1.000
_cell.angle_alpha   90.00
_cell.angle_beta   90.00
_cell.angle_gamma   90.00
#
_symmetry.space_group_name_H-M   'P 1'
#
loop_
_entity.id
_entity.type
_entity.pdbx_description
1 polymer ?
#
loop_
_entity_poly.entity_id
_entity_poly.type
_entity_poly.pdbx_seq_one_letter_code
_entity_poly.pdbx_strand_id
1 'polypeptide(L)'
;ESQDYEETRWGFELGGALIEDKLFFYGAYEKYDGADLNDRGSIGSGAVNEVLISQAELDRIAQISSDVYGYEAGRTVAEAFDFEDEKYLAKIDWYATDTQRLAFTYMYNDSFNFSPSDGDLNEFEFDKHFYKRGSELTSYTLNWYSDWTANFSTEVRYSISNVDFLQQSVSGPEFGEVQIRAGDGVTVYLGQDDSRQANDLEWDTDQMVLRGYYNLGDHTITGGFERESIEVYNLFYQHTDTEMRFNSIDDFENGLAARVYYGNALSNNELDAAVDWSYDVSSFYIEDKWQVTNSLLLTFGLRYDYYETDDVPNENPDFVADYGFSNTATLDGIDLLLPRFGFTWDASDAVTVRGGIGLFSGGNPNVWYSNVYSNTNTTAVQTQDRGPDRGGVDLFAQNYVYCEDTAPTCGPGYGVPENLAAQVAAGDGSNFEIVYLDPDFEAPTEWKYALGATWEMGNGYVLSADAQITRGEDTAIYKHGDLEFTGEFNDFGNGYPIYDSVRTSSFVLTNSSKGNESESLSVSLFKAWDFGLDMRLGYAWTDAKDVNPMTSSVAFSNYVNRTFYDPEEEVLSTSNYNIEHRFTAVLNYSTEWFGNNATRFTVFAQGNSGYPYSITLEGADGTIGAYGFTPYLDFVDHVLVEPGTRNQEEGSSWFKVDLRVSQEFPGFSDGHKGSAFIVVDNLTNLINDDWGIMEKPIFPYGVTQDQQANGQAQTRIGDASLWEIRVGMNYRF
;
A
#
# COMPACT_ATOMS: atom_id res chain seq x y z
N GLU A 1 -24.02 -0.08 -18.14
CA GLU A 1 -23.39 0.15 -19.46
C GLU A 1 -21.91 -0.08 -19.33
N SER A 2 -21.30 -0.89 -20.24
CA SER A 2 -19.86 -1.06 -20.27
C SER A 2 -19.21 0.27 -20.64
N GLN A 3 -18.28 0.74 -19.84
CA GLN A 3 -17.40 1.83 -20.25
C GLN A 3 -16.49 1.26 -21.34
N ASP A 4 -16.44 1.94 -22.50
CA ASP A 4 -15.50 1.57 -23.56
C ASP A 4 -14.13 2.15 -23.21
N TYR A 5 -13.13 1.29 -23.00
CA TYR A 5 -11.75 1.69 -22.78
C TYR A 5 -10.81 0.88 -23.68
N GLU A 6 -9.66 1.43 -23.95
CA GLU A 6 -8.62 0.81 -24.73
C GLU A 6 -7.29 0.90 -23.98
N GLU A 7 -6.60 -0.22 -23.91
CA GLU A 7 -5.24 -0.29 -23.37
C GLU A 7 -4.26 -0.67 -24.47
N THR A 8 -3.12 -0.02 -24.48
CA THR A 8 -2.04 -0.29 -25.45
C THR A 8 -0.73 -0.49 -24.74
N ARG A 9 -0.13 -1.67 -24.89
CA ARG A 9 1.21 -1.98 -24.38
C ARG A 9 2.13 -2.38 -25.51
N TRP A 10 3.26 -1.71 -25.62
CA TRP A 10 4.27 -2.04 -26.61
C TRP A 10 5.68 -1.84 -26.05
N GLY A 11 6.64 -2.57 -26.60
CA GLY A 11 8.02 -2.46 -26.17
C GLY A 11 8.96 -3.11 -27.17
N PHE A 12 10.23 -2.83 -27.00
CA PHE A 12 11.30 -3.48 -27.73
C PHE A 12 12.51 -3.70 -26.83
N GLU A 13 13.27 -4.73 -27.15
CA GLU A 13 14.54 -5.02 -26.50
C GLU A 13 15.61 -5.33 -27.55
N LEU A 14 16.84 -4.94 -27.25
CA LEU A 14 18.00 -5.21 -28.10
C LEU A 14 19.22 -5.48 -27.21
N GLY A 15 19.92 -6.57 -27.49
CA GLY A 15 21.15 -6.90 -26.78
C GLY A 15 22.12 -7.66 -27.66
N GLY A 16 23.40 -7.57 -27.34
CA GLY A 16 24.43 -8.28 -28.05
C GLY A 16 25.85 -7.89 -27.65
N ALA A 17 26.83 -8.50 -28.32
CA ALA A 17 28.22 -8.17 -28.12
C ALA A 17 28.62 -6.92 -28.92
N LEU A 18 29.16 -5.90 -28.22
CA LEU A 18 29.90 -4.79 -28.86
C LEU A 18 31.33 -5.20 -29.19
N ILE A 19 31.93 -6.04 -28.35
CA ILE A 19 33.19 -6.70 -28.54
C ILE A 19 32.98 -8.16 -28.17
N GLU A 20 33.18 -9.06 -29.13
CA GLU A 20 33.01 -10.51 -28.94
C GLU A 20 33.76 -11.00 -27.69
N ASP A 21 33.08 -11.78 -26.83
CA ASP A 21 33.56 -12.34 -25.56
C ASP A 21 33.99 -11.31 -24.50
N LYS A 22 33.85 -9.99 -24.73
CA LYS A 22 34.36 -8.97 -23.81
C LYS A 22 33.37 -7.91 -23.37
N LEU A 23 32.61 -7.36 -24.28
CA LEU A 23 31.76 -6.24 -24.00
C LEU A 23 30.36 -6.45 -24.57
N PHE A 24 29.39 -6.52 -23.71
CA PHE A 24 28.00 -6.74 -24.08
C PHE A 24 27.15 -5.55 -23.66
N PHE A 25 26.11 -5.30 -24.42
CA PHE A 25 25.07 -4.35 -24.06
C PHE A 25 23.71 -5.01 -24.10
N TYR A 26 22.78 -4.45 -23.35
CA TYR A 26 21.36 -4.76 -23.41
C TYR A 26 20.58 -3.47 -23.16
N GLY A 27 19.52 -3.25 -23.92
CA GLY A 27 18.59 -2.15 -23.75
C GLY A 27 17.16 -2.64 -23.97
N ALA A 28 16.24 -2.16 -23.16
CA ALA A 28 14.81 -2.41 -23.26
C ALA A 28 14.03 -1.13 -23.03
N TYR A 29 12.91 -1.03 -23.72
CA TYR A 29 11.93 0.03 -23.57
C TYR A 29 10.53 -0.58 -23.58
N GLU A 30 9.67 -0.10 -22.69
CA GLU A 30 8.27 -0.48 -22.63
C GLU A 30 7.42 0.76 -22.36
N LYS A 31 6.28 0.87 -23.02
CA LYS A 31 5.24 1.84 -22.73
C LYS A 31 3.89 1.14 -22.64
N TYR A 32 3.12 1.49 -21.63
CA TYR A 32 1.78 1.00 -21.36
C TYR A 32 0.87 2.19 -21.10
N ASP A 33 -0.08 2.42 -21.99
CA ASP A 33 -1.09 3.47 -21.92
C ASP A 33 -2.45 2.79 -21.81
N GLY A 34 -3.31 3.29 -20.94
CA GLY A 34 -4.67 2.75 -20.77
C GLY A 34 -5.54 3.68 -19.96
N ALA A 35 -6.62 3.13 -19.43
CA ALA A 35 -7.52 3.89 -18.59
C ALA A 35 -8.14 3.02 -17.49
N ASP A 36 -8.16 3.51 -16.26
CA ASP A 36 -8.85 2.90 -15.13
C ASP A 36 -10.35 3.18 -15.19
N LEU A 37 -11.16 2.15 -14.93
CA LEU A 37 -12.62 2.28 -14.90
C LEU A 37 -13.06 2.83 -13.53
N ASN A 38 -13.98 3.81 -13.56
CA ASN A 38 -14.70 4.16 -12.35
C ASN A 38 -15.89 3.22 -12.16
N ASP A 39 -15.90 2.53 -11.03
CA ASP A 39 -16.89 1.52 -10.70
C ASP A 39 -18.08 2.07 -9.89
N ARG A 40 -18.12 3.40 -9.59
CA ARG A 40 -19.15 4.04 -8.75
C ARG A 40 -20.06 4.99 -9.53
N GLY A 41 -21.30 5.11 -9.03
CA GLY A 41 -22.28 6.02 -9.58
C GLY A 41 -23.49 6.22 -8.66
N SER A 42 -24.35 7.18 -8.99
CA SER A 42 -25.60 7.41 -8.27
C SER A 42 -26.60 6.28 -8.44
N ILE A 43 -27.65 6.26 -7.61
CA ILE A 43 -28.76 5.29 -7.71
C ILE A 43 -29.34 5.31 -9.13
N GLY A 44 -29.44 4.11 -9.74
CA GLY A 44 -29.98 3.91 -11.07
C GLY A 44 -29.04 4.31 -12.21
N SER A 45 -27.77 4.60 -11.94
CA SER A 45 -26.75 4.88 -12.96
C SER A 45 -26.35 3.65 -13.74
N GLY A 46 -26.48 2.45 -13.12
CA GLY A 46 -25.99 1.16 -13.64
C GLY A 46 -24.50 0.97 -13.43
N ALA A 47 -23.87 1.77 -12.54
CA ALA A 47 -22.50 1.55 -12.08
C ALA A 47 -22.36 0.21 -11.35
N VAL A 48 -21.16 -0.31 -11.28
CA VAL A 48 -20.87 -1.58 -10.59
C VAL A 48 -21.21 -1.46 -9.10
N ASN A 49 -20.90 -0.32 -8.50
CA ASN A 49 -21.22 0.03 -7.12
C ASN A 49 -22.08 1.32 -7.11
N GLU A 50 -23.35 1.21 -6.80
CA GLU A 50 -24.25 2.37 -6.69
C GLU A 50 -24.21 2.93 -5.27
N VAL A 51 -23.93 4.23 -5.14
CA VAL A 51 -23.97 4.98 -3.89
C VAL A 51 -25.41 5.49 -3.67
N LEU A 52 -25.88 5.54 -2.41
CA LEU A 52 -27.25 5.88 -2.03
C LEU A 52 -27.59 7.38 -2.16
N ILE A 53 -27.26 7.97 -3.30
CA ILE A 53 -27.57 9.36 -3.65
C ILE A 53 -28.23 9.44 -5.02
N SER A 54 -29.20 10.35 -5.17
CA SER A 54 -29.87 10.55 -6.47
C SER A 54 -29.07 11.48 -7.38
N GLN A 55 -29.15 11.26 -8.71
CA GLN A 55 -28.55 12.17 -9.68
C GLN A 55 -29.08 13.62 -9.53
N ALA A 56 -30.34 13.81 -9.12
CA ALA A 56 -30.92 15.13 -8.94
C ALA A 56 -30.28 15.90 -7.75
N GLU A 57 -29.85 15.22 -6.70
CA GLU A 57 -29.10 15.82 -5.58
C GLU A 57 -27.69 16.20 -6.01
N LEU A 58 -27.01 15.35 -6.76
CA LEU A 58 -25.70 15.63 -7.33
C LEU A 58 -25.73 16.83 -8.30
N ASP A 59 -26.74 16.87 -9.20
CA ASP A 59 -26.95 18.01 -10.12
C ASP A 59 -27.20 19.31 -9.35
N ARG A 60 -27.96 19.27 -8.24
CA ARG A 60 -28.19 20.42 -7.38
C ARG A 60 -26.89 20.88 -6.71
N ILE A 61 -26.09 19.99 -6.18
CA ILE A 61 -24.80 20.31 -5.56
C ILE A 61 -23.87 20.95 -6.59
N ALA A 62 -23.75 20.40 -7.79
CA ALA A 62 -22.94 20.96 -8.87
C ALA A 62 -23.43 22.38 -9.28
N GLN A 63 -24.75 22.59 -9.36
CA GLN A 63 -25.32 23.88 -9.67
C GLN A 63 -25.03 24.92 -8.58
N ILE A 64 -25.16 24.57 -7.30
CA ILE A 64 -24.80 25.44 -6.16
C ILE A 64 -23.33 25.80 -6.20
N SER A 65 -22.44 24.77 -6.42
CA SER A 65 -21.00 24.97 -6.53
C SER A 65 -20.64 26.01 -7.58
N SER A 66 -21.26 25.94 -8.77
CA SER A 66 -21.04 26.91 -9.85
C SER A 66 -21.66 28.28 -9.56
N ASP A 67 -22.94 28.33 -9.13
CA ASP A 67 -23.70 29.60 -9.00
C ASP A 67 -23.30 30.42 -7.76
N VAL A 68 -22.98 29.76 -6.64
CA VAL A 68 -22.71 30.39 -5.35
C VAL A 68 -21.21 30.57 -5.10
N TYR A 69 -20.41 29.57 -5.43
CA TYR A 69 -18.95 29.55 -5.15
C TYR A 69 -18.12 29.86 -6.41
N GLY A 70 -18.72 29.76 -7.61
CA GLY A 70 -17.99 29.94 -8.87
C GLY A 70 -17.03 28.78 -9.20
N TYR A 71 -17.25 27.59 -8.59
CA TYR A 71 -16.45 26.43 -8.79
C TYR A 71 -17.19 25.35 -9.60
N GLU A 72 -16.58 24.88 -10.68
CA GLU A 72 -17.11 23.77 -11.47
C GLU A 72 -16.69 22.45 -10.84
N ALA A 73 -17.61 21.79 -10.13
CA ALA A 73 -17.32 20.57 -9.35
C ALA A 73 -16.81 19.38 -10.20
N GLY A 74 -17.03 19.42 -11.51
CA GLY A 74 -16.70 18.32 -12.41
C GLY A 74 -17.91 17.44 -12.73
N ARG A 75 -17.66 16.18 -13.06
CA ARG A 75 -18.68 15.22 -13.53
C ARG A 75 -19.07 14.26 -12.42
N THR A 76 -20.32 13.81 -12.46
CA THR A 76 -20.88 12.79 -11.58
C THR A 76 -20.85 11.39 -12.20
N VAL A 77 -20.71 11.32 -13.53
CA VAL A 77 -20.48 10.08 -14.24
C VAL A 77 -19.00 10.05 -14.60
N ALA A 78 -18.26 9.20 -13.96
CA ALA A 78 -16.88 9.06 -14.27
C ALA A 78 -16.71 8.41 -15.64
N GLU A 79 -15.99 9.08 -16.49
CA GLU A 79 -15.33 8.44 -17.62
C GLU A 79 -14.10 7.70 -17.08
N ALA A 80 -13.57 6.76 -17.86
CA ALA A 80 -12.29 6.15 -17.56
C ALA A 80 -11.19 7.22 -17.44
N PHE A 81 -10.30 7.06 -16.47
CA PHE A 81 -9.17 7.94 -16.25
C PHE A 81 -7.91 7.34 -16.84
N ASP A 82 -7.16 8.12 -17.61
CA ASP A 82 -5.93 7.67 -18.25
C ASP A 82 -4.88 7.28 -17.21
N PHE A 83 -4.15 6.21 -17.49
CA PHE A 83 -2.91 5.87 -16.83
C PHE A 83 -1.77 5.71 -17.85
N GLU A 84 -0.55 5.94 -17.39
CA GLU A 84 0.66 5.75 -18.20
C GLU A 84 1.74 5.07 -17.36
N ASP A 85 2.51 4.19 -17.99
CA ASP A 85 3.68 3.55 -17.41
C ASP A 85 4.77 3.42 -18.48
N GLU A 86 5.89 4.14 -18.31
CA GLU A 86 7.02 4.18 -19.22
C GLU A 86 8.29 3.69 -18.55
N LYS A 87 8.99 2.74 -19.18
CA LYS A 87 10.17 2.09 -18.62
C LYS A 87 11.34 2.04 -19.58
N TYR A 88 12.52 2.32 -19.04
CA TYR A 88 13.80 2.16 -19.71
C TYR A 88 14.73 1.28 -18.90
N LEU A 89 15.44 0.37 -19.57
CA LEU A 89 16.54 -0.39 -19.01
C LEU A 89 17.72 -0.35 -19.94
N ALA A 90 18.89 0.02 -19.43
CA ALA A 90 20.15 -0.09 -20.15
C ALA A 90 21.19 -0.79 -19.30
N LYS A 91 21.90 -1.75 -19.91
CA LYS A 91 22.93 -2.53 -19.23
C LYS A 91 24.16 -2.69 -20.07
N ILE A 92 25.33 -2.61 -19.45
CA ILE A 92 26.64 -2.90 -20.04
C ILE A 92 27.34 -3.91 -19.17
N ASP A 93 27.78 -5.02 -19.75
CA ASP A 93 28.62 -6.03 -19.12
C ASP A 93 30.00 -6.04 -19.78
N TRP A 94 31.04 -5.78 -19.00
CA TRP A 94 32.42 -5.74 -19.46
C TRP A 94 33.29 -6.80 -18.75
N TYR A 95 33.73 -7.78 -19.49
CA TYR A 95 34.74 -8.75 -19.07
C TYR A 95 36.13 -8.13 -19.33
N ALA A 96 36.60 -7.33 -18.38
CA ALA A 96 37.87 -6.61 -18.49
C ALA A 96 39.06 -7.57 -18.61
N THR A 97 38.98 -8.69 -17.88
CA THR A 97 39.89 -9.85 -17.97
C THR A 97 39.07 -11.14 -17.77
N ASP A 98 39.73 -12.31 -17.87
CA ASP A 98 39.10 -13.60 -17.62
C ASP A 98 38.59 -13.75 -16.16
N THR A 99 39.07 -12.91 -15.25
CA THR A 99 38.77 -12.98 -13.82
C THR A 99 38.09 -11.70 -13.27
N GLN A 100 37.86 -10.71 -14.14
CA GLN A 100 37.31 -9.41 -13.73
C GLN A 100 36.15 -9.04 -14.64
N ARG A 101 34.97 -8.86 -14.04
CA ARG A 101 33.76 -8.44 -14.74
C ARG A 101 33.18 -7.19 -14.07
N LEU A 102 32.88 -6.17 -14.85
CA LEU A 102 32.09 -5.01 -14.42
C LEU A 102 30.75 -5.03 -15.13
N ALA A 103 29.68 -4.74 -14.38
CA ALA A 103 28.34 -4.58 -14.94
C ALA A 103 27.75 -3.27 -14.47
N PHE A 104 27.33 -2.44 -15.42
CA PHE A 104 26.58 -1.21 -15.14
C PHE A 104 25.14 -1.38 -15.60
N THR A 105 24.19 -0.98 -14.76
CA THR A 105 22.75 -1.00 -15.06
C THR A 105 22.17 0.38 -14.76
N TYR A 106 21.41 0.90 -15.72
CA TYR A 106 20.54 2.05 -15.57
C TYR A 106 19.09 1.61 -15.70
N MET A 107 18.23 2.06 -14.81
CA MET A 107 16.80 1.81 -14.85
C MET A 107 16.04 3.11 -14.60
N TYR A 108 15.00 3.31 -15.38
CA TYR A 108 14.06 4.42 -15.25
C TYR A 108 12.64 3.89 -15.37
N ASN A 109 11.76 4.39 -14.54
CA ASN A 109 10.32 4.17 -14.64
C ASN A 109 9.59 5.47 -14.26
N ASP A 110 8.66 5.89 -15.09
CA ASP A 110 7.70 6.96 -14.82
C ASP A 110 6.31 6.39 -15.03
N SER A 111 5.48 6.48 -13.99
CA SER A 111 4.15 5.92 -14.03
C SER A 111 3.15 6.74 -13.22
N PHE A 112 1.91 6.82 -13.71
CA PHE A 112 0.81 7.38 -12.97
C PHE A 112 -0.53 6.72 -13.30
N ASN A 113 -1.45 6.82 -12.37
CA ASN A 113 -2.88 6.59 -12.57
C ASN A 113 -3.70 7.64 -11.80
N PHE A 114 -4.99 7.73 -12.10
CA PHE A 114 -5.92 8.50 -11.28
C PHE A 114 -6.60 7.60 -10.26
N SER A 115 -6.79 8.11 -9.05
CA SER A 115 -7.39 7.39 -7.93
C SER A 115 -8.50 8.23 -7.30
N PRO A 116 -9.65 7.63 -6.96
CA PRO A 116 -10.56 8.24 -6.01
C PRO A 116 -9.87 8.37 -4.65
N SER A 117 -10.24 9.38 -3.87
CA SER A 117 -9.66 9.63 -2.56
C SER A 117 -10.50 9.04 -1.43
N ASP A 118 -11.78 9.38 -1.37
CA ASP A 118 -12.69 9.10 -0.26
C ASP A 118 -13.91 8.24 -0.63
N GLY A 119 -13.97 7.74 -1.85
CA GLY A 119 -15.16 7.05 -2.31
C GLY A 119 -15.44 5.71 -1.61
N ASP A 120 -16.66 5.54 -1.03
CA ASP A 120 -17.21 4.30 -0.50
C ASP A 120 -18.72 4.19 -0.81
N LEU A 121 -19.45 3.23 -0.22
CA LEU A 121 -20.90 3.05 -0.42
C LEU A 121 -21.75 4.22 0.11
N ASN A 122 -21.25 4.92 1.11
CA ASN A 122 -21.85 6.12 1.71
C ASN A 122 -21.08 7.40 1.39
N GLU A 123 -20.16 7.34 0.42
CA GLU A 123 -19.33 8.47 0.00
C GLU A 123 -19.34 8.59 -1.52
N PHE A 124 -19.54 9.79 -2.02
CA PHE A 124 -19.59 10.10 -3.44
C PHE A 124 -18.65 11.25 -3.78
N GLU A 125 -17.78 11.05 -4.74
CA GLU A 125 -16.83 12.06 -5.20
C GLU A 125 -17.18 12.55 -6.60
N PHE A 126 -17.07 13.87 -6.81
CA PHE A 126 -16.97 14.41 -8.17
C PHE A 126 -15.58 14.13 -8.76
N ASP A 127 -15.47 13.98 -10.07
CA ASP A 127 -14.22 13.58 -10.74
C ASP A 127 -13.04 14.55 -10.51
N LYS A 128 -13.29 15.80 -10.17
CA LYS A 128 -12.25 16.77 -9.79
C LYS A 128 -11.71 16.60 -8.39
N HIS A 129 -12.37 15.81 -7.54
CA HIS A 129 -11.86 15.45 -6.22
C HIS A 129 -10.81 14.35 -6.28
N PHE A 130 -10.75 13.62 -7.38
CA PHE A 130 -9.72 12.59 -7.61
C PHE A 130 -8.31 13.18 -7.66
N TYR A 131 -7.32 12.34 -7.49
CA TYR A 131 -5.93 12.73 -7.58
C TYR A 131 -5.13 11.84 -8.54
N LYS A 132 -4.11 12.43 -9.14
CA LYS A 132 -3.10 11.75 -9.91
C LYS A 132 -2.07 11.15 -8.95
N ARG A 133 -1.90 9.83 -8.99
CA ARG A 133 -0.97 9.07 -8.16
C ARG A 133 0.08 8.40 -9.04
N GLY A 134 1.33 8.48 -8.65
CA GLY A 134 2.39 7.86 -9.44
C GLY A 134 3.75 7.93 -8.78
N SER A 135 4.77 7.54 -9.53
CA SER A 135 6.16 7.70 -9.11
C SER A 135 7.10 7.76 -10.31
N GLU A 136 8.16 8.55 -10.16
CA GLU A 136 9.33 8.52 -11.04
C GLU A 136 10.49 7.85 -10.29
N LEU A 137 11.01 6.76 -10.84
CA LEU A 137 12.18 6.05 -10.33
C LEU A 137 13.35 6.19 -11.29
N THR A 138 14.49 6.65 -10.77
CA THR A 138 15.78 6.59 -11.45
C THR A 138 16.77 5.78 -10.62
N SER A 139 17.41 4.77 -11.23
CA SER A 139 18.38 3.92 -10.52
C SER A 139 19.62 3.63 -11.36
N TYR A 140 20.77 3.69 -10.71
CA TYR A 140 22.09 3.36 -11.25
C TYR A 140 22.74 2.30 -10.39
N THR A 141 23.21 1.20 -10.99
CA THR A 141 23.92 0.14 -10.27
C THR A 141 25.23 -0.22 -10.96
N LEU A 142 26.31 -0.21 -10.22
CA LEU A 142 27.61 -0.70 -10.65
C LEU A 142 27.99 -1.94 -9.85
N ASN A 143 28.25 -3.05 -10.54
CA ASN A 143 28.75 -4.28 -9.93
C ASN A 143 30.18 -4.56 -10.44
N TRP A 144 31.05 -4.99 -9.53
CA TRP A 144 32.38 -5.48 -9.84
C TRP A 144 32.57 -6.87 -9.24
N TYR A 145 32.73 -7.87 -10.10
CA TYR A 145 33.00 -9.26 -9.75
C TYR A 145 34.46 -9.59 -10.03
N SER A 146 35.12 -10.23 -9.06
CA SER A 146 36.55 -10.55 -9.15
C SER A 146 36.82 -11.96 -8.65
N ASP A 147 37.45 -12.77 -9.50
CA ASP A 147 38.01 -14.09 -9.17
C ASP A 147 39.49 -13.95 -8.89
N TRP A 148 39.86 -13.84 -7.60
CA TRP A 148 41.26 -13.62 -7.20
C TRP A 148 42.08 -14.89 -7.24
N THR A 149 41.48 -16.03 -6.87
CA THR A 149 42.06 -17.37 -6.91
C THR A 149 40.97 -18.36 -7.28
N ALA A 150 41.35 -19.64 -7.47
CA ALA A 150 40.37 -20.71 -7.72
C ALA A 150 39.34 -20.88 -6.58
N ASN A 151 39.66 -20.38 -5.38
CA ASN A 151 38.85 -20.60 -4.17
C ASN A 151 38.31 -19.28 -3.57
N PHE A 152 38.72 -18.12 -4.06
CA PHE A 152 38.35 -16.84 -3.49
C PHE A 152 37.89 -15.87 -4.55
N SER A 153 36.64 -15.38 -4.41
CA SER A 153 36.07 -14.34 -5.23
C SER A 153 35.40 -13.24 -4.39
N THR A 154 35.21 -12.10 -4.98
CA THR A 154 34.55 -10.94 -4.35
C THR A 154 33.56 -10.29 -5.28
N GLU A 155 32.54 -9.70 -4.68
CA GLU A 155 31.56 -8.84 -5.31
C GLU A 155 31.57 -7.48 -4.59
N VAL A 156 31.63 -6.40 -5.36
CA VAL A 156 31.40 -5.03 -4.90
C VAL A 156 30.22 -4.49 -5.70
N ARG A 157 29.20 -3.99 -5.02
CA ARG A 157 28.08 -3.29 -5.66
C ARG A 157 27.91 -1.92 -5.04
N TYR A 158 27.63 -0.96 -5.88
CA TYR A 158 27.19 0.37 -5.48
C TYR A 158 25.95 0.73 -6.29
N SER A 159 24.90 1.13 -5.62
CA SER A 159 23.63 1.53 -6.23
C SER A 159 23.19 2.87 -5.69
N ILE A 160 22.64 3.72 -6.56
CA ILE A 160 21.91 4.94 -6.24
C ILE A 160 20.51 4.77 -6.78
N SER A 161 19.50 5.08 -5.99
CA SER A 161 18.10 5.04 -6.40
C SER A 161 17.38 6.25 -5.86
N ASN A 162 16.74 7.02 -6.75
CA ASN A 162 15.93 8.18 -6.41
C ASN A 162 14.49 7.88 -6.82
N VAL A 163 13.54 8.16 -5.93
CA VAL A 163 12.10 7.96 -6.18
C VAL A 163 11.35 9.22 -5.77
N ASP A 164 10.69 9.85 -6.74
CA ASP A 164 9.74 10.94 -6.52
C ASP A 164 8.33 10.38 -6.58
N PHE A 165 7.53 10.57 -5.52
CA PHE A 165 6.15 10.11 -5.45
C PHE A 165 5.20 11.25 -5.80
N LEU A 166 4.43 11.06 -6.86
CA LEU A 166 3.43 12.01 -7.32
C LEU A 166 2.10 11.78 -6.62
N GLN A 167 1.57 12.80 -5.96
CA GLN A 167 0.19 12.83 -5.45
C GLN A 167 -0.40 14.23 -5.70
N GLN A 168 -1.02 14.41 -6.86
CA GLN A 168 -1.49 15.70 -7.32
C GLN A 168 -3.01 15.70 -7.53
N SER A 169 -3.72 16.61 -6.89
CA SER A 169 -5.16 16.79 -7.10
C SER A 169 -5.50 17.12 -8.55
N VAL A 170 -6.60 16.56 -9.05
CA VAL A 170 -7.14 16.87 -10.38
C VAL A 170 -7.70 18.29 -10.44
N SER A 171 -8.28 18.78 -9.34
CA SER A 171 -8.80 20.14 -9.25
C SER A 171 -7.71 21.22 -9.28
N GLY A 172 -6.44 20.83 -9.03
CA GLY A 172 -5.35 21.80 -8.84
C GLY A 172 -5.47 22.56 -7.52
N PRO A 173 -4.55 23.47 -7.20
CA PRO A 173 -4.54 24.22 -5.94
C PRO A 173 -5.57 25.38 -5.93
N GLU A 174 -6.70 25.24 -6.64
CA GLU A 174 -7.60 26.37 -6.89
C GLU A 174 -8.83 26.40 -5.97
N PHE A 175 -9.18 25.26 -5.31
CA PHE A 175 -10.39 25.19 -4.49
C PHE A 175 -10.26 24.14 -3.40
N GLY A 176 -10.37 24.55 -2.14
CA GLY A 176 -10.28 23.68 -0.97
C GLY A 176 -11.34 22.58 -0.94
N GLU A 177 -11.18 21.61 -0.06
CA GLU A 177 -12.13 20.51 0.08
C GLU A 177 -13.49 20.96 0.59
N VAL A 178 -14.53 20.37 0.03
CA VAL A 178 -15.92 20.54 0.49
C VAL A 178 -16.57 19.19 0.70
N GLN A 179 -17.07 18.97 1.91
CA GLN A 179 -17.85 17.80 2.31
C GLN A 179 -19.30 18.21 2.57
N ILE A 180 -20.26 17.54 1.91
CA ILE A 180 -21.69 17.87 2.04
C ILE A 180 -22.44 16.60 2.44
N ARG A 181 -23.12 16.61 3.58
CA ARG A 181 -24.07 15.54 3.92
C ARG A 181 -25.31 15.66 3.05
N ALA A 182 -25.64 14.57 2.35
CA ALA A 182 -26.74 14.48 1.41
C ALA A 182 -27.45 13.13 1.51
N GLY A 183 -28.64 13.03 0.94
CA GLY A 183 -29.40 11.77 0.87
C GLY A 183 -29.57 11.07 2.21
N ASP A 184 -29.54 9.76 2.21
CA ASP A 184 -29.66 8.90 3.38
C ASP A 184 -28.30 8.61 4.04
N GLY A 185 -27.58 9.67 4.47
CA GLY A 185 -26.30 9.54 5.17
C GLY A 185 -25.07 9.47 4.26
N VAL A 186 -25.21 9.86 3.00
CA VAL A 186 -24.08 9.96 2.04
C VAL A 186 -23.36 11.28 2.24
N THR A 187 -22.02 11.24 2.26
CA THR A 187 -21.17 12.43 2.15
C THR A 187 -20.76 12.62 0.69
N VAL A 188 -20.91 13.84 0.18
CA VAL A 188 -20.47 14.21 -1.18
C VAL A 188 -19.25 15.10 -1.09
N TYR A 189 -18.21 14.74 -1.84
CA TYR A 189 -16.92 15.42 -1.87
C TYR A 189 -16.73 16.18 -3.18
N LEU A 190 -16.22 17.38 -3.10
CA LEU A 190 -15.78 18.21 -4.22
C LEU A 190 -14.65 19.15 -3.81
N GLY A 191 -13.92 19.69 -4.77
CA GLY A 191 -12.68 20.43 -4.50
C GLY A 191 -11.49 19.51 -4.40
N GLN A 192 -10.41 20.05 -3.89
CA GLN A 192 -9.16 19.31 -3.70
C GLN A 192 -9.22 18.50 -2.40
N ASP A 193 -8.92 17.21 -2.47
CA ASP A 193 -8.79 16.34 -1.29
C ASP A 193 -7.79 16.95 -0.29
N ASP A 194 -8.15 16.97 0.98
CA ASP A 194 -7.39 17.61 2.05
C ASP A 194 -5.97 17.05 2.20
N SER A 195 -5.82 15.76 1.98
CA SER A 195 -4.55 15.03 2.06
C SER A 195 -3.68 15.18 0.81
N ARG A 196 -4.14 15.91 -0.21
CA ARG A 196 -3.41 16.19 -1.47
C ARG A 196 -3.12 17.67 -1.65
N GLN A 197 -3.56 18.53 -0.72
CA GLN A 197 -3.29 19.96 -0.76
C GLN A 197 -1.81 20.27 -0.59
N ALA A 198 -1.14 19.63 0.36
CA ALA A 198 0.32 19.65 0.50
C ALA A 198 0.84 18.23 0.67
N ASN A 199 1.27 17.60 -0.42
CA ASN A 199 1.73 16.23 -0.42
C ASN A 199 2.85 16.03 -1.47
N ASP A 200 4.08 15.89 -0.98
CA ASP A 200 5.26 15.66 -1.79
C ASP A 200 6.23 14.75 -1.02
N LEU A 201 6.65 13.66 -1.63
CA LEU A 201 7.51 12.66 -1.00
C LEU A 201 8.63 12.28 -1.96
N GLU A 202 9.87 12.58 -1.56
CA GLU A 202 11.06 12.10 -2.24
C GLU A 202 11.80 11.09 -1.35
N TRP A 203 12.38 10.08 -1.99
CA TRP A 203 13.08 9.01 -1.31
C TRP A 203 14.35 8.63 -2.04
N ASP A 204 15.48 8.94 -1.44
CA ASP A 204 16.80 8.65 -1.96
C ASP A 204 17.45 7.49 -1.21
N THR A 205 18.06 6.58 -1.94
CA THR A 205 18.78 5.44 -1.36
C THR A 205 20.13 5.25 -2.01
N ASP A 206 21.20 5.29 -1.20
CA ASP A 206 22.54 4.88 -1.54
C ASP A 206 22.85 3.53 -0.91
N GLN A 207 23.23 2.53 -1.68
CA GLN A 207 23.59 1.21 -1.16
C GLN A 207 24.97 0.78 -1.61
N MET A 208 25.80 0.36 -0.65
CA MET A 208 27.10 -0.25 -0.88
C MET A 208 27.13 -1.67 -0.33
N VAL A 209 27.57 -2.63 -1.16
CA VAL A 209 27.73 -4.04 -0.78
C VAL A 209 29.17 -4.47 -1.06
N LEU A 210 29.82 -5.03 -0.05
CA LEU A 210 31.11 -5.71 -0.15
C LEU A 210 30.94 -7.16 0.28
N ARG A 211 31.16 -8.12 -0.62
CA ARG A 211 30.91 -9.54 -0.36
C ARG A 211 32.11 -10.38 -0.79
N GLY A 212 32.54 -11.30 0.02
CA GLY A 212 33.58 -12.27 -0.28
C GLY A 212 33.08 -13.70 -0.19
N TYR A 213 33.52 -14.54 -1.10
CA TYR A 213 33.22 -15.96 -1.17
C TYR A 213 34.50 -16.74 -1.07
N TYR A 214 34.55 -17.74 -0.14
CA TYR A 214 35.71 -18.59 0.03
C TYR A 214 35.32 -20.09 0.06
N ASN A 215 35.80 -20.83 -0.92
CA ASN A 215 35.58 -22.28 -1.01
C ASN A 215 36.68 -23.01 -0.26
N LEU A 216 36.32 -23.77 0.80
CA LEU A 216 37.20 -24.50 1.67
C LEU A 216 36.78 -25.98 1.75
N GLY A 217 37.16 -26.79 0.79
CA GLY A 217 36.74 -28.19 0.73
C GLY A 217 35.22 -28.29 0.53
N ASP A 218 34.54 -28.87 1.53
CA ASP A 218 33.08 -29.04 1.49
C ASP A 218 32.32 -27.82 2.04
N HIS A 219 32.99 -26.70 2.30
CA HIS A 219 32.42 -25.47 2.82
C HIS A 219 32.51 -24.36 1.78
N THR A 220 31.42 -23.56 1.65
CA THR A 220 31.44 -22.29 0.98
C THR A 220 31.10 -21.22 2.01
N ILE A 221 32.11 -20.44 2.40
CA ILE A 221 31.97 -19.36 3.37
C ILE A 221 31.72 -18.07 2.61
N THR A 222 30.65 -17.37 2.94
CA THR A 222 30.31 -16.04 2.46
C THR A 222 30.41 -15.06 3.63
N GLY A 223 31.13 -13.94 3.46
CA GLY A 223 31.14 -12.87 4.44
C GLY A 223 30.96 -11.53 3.74
N GLY A 224 30.30 -10.60 4.38
CA GLY A 224 30.03 -9.32 3.74
C GLY A 224 29.75 -8.18 4.71
N PHE A 225 29.79 -7.00 4.14
CA PHE A 225 29.38 -5.73 4.70
C PHE A 225 28.43 -5.04 3.71
N GLU A 226 27.34 -4.49 4.23
CA GLU A 226 26.40 -3.67 3.48
C GLU A 226 26.18 -2.38 4.24
N ARG A 227 26.07 -1.27 3.53
CA ARG A 227 25.59 0.01 4.08
C ARG A 227 24.51 0.53 3.16
N GLU A 228 23.40 0.88 3.74
CA GLU A 228 22.27 1.53 3.09
C GLU A 228 22.03 2.87 3.78
N SER A 229 22.11 3.95 3.01
CA SER A 229 21.79 5.30 3.45
C SER A 229 20.47 5.69 2.83
N ILE A 230 19.52 6.12 3.64
CA ILE A 230 18.17 6.52 3.23
C ILE A 230 17.97 7.98 3.62
N GLU A 231 17.61 8.81 2.64
CA GLU A 231 17.23 10.21 2.83
C GLU A 231 15.77 10.36 2.40
N VAL A 232 14.95 11.03 3.21
CA VAL A 232 13.53 11.24 2.98
C VAL A 232 13.21 12.71 3.09
N TYR A 233 12.70 13.30 1.99
CA TYR A 233 11.97 14.56 2.03
C TYR A 233 10.48 14.25 2.08
N ASN A 234 9.75 14.82 3.05
CA ASN A 234 8.32 14.62 3.20
C ASN A 234 7.61 15.93 3.50
N LEU A 235 6.77 16.36 2.55
CA LEU A 235 5.75 17.37 2.74
C LEU A 235 4.40 16.67 2.78
N PHE A 236 3.84 16.51 3.97
CA PHE A 236 2.47 16.02 4.13
C PHE A 236 1.78 16.84 5.21
N TYR A 237 0.85 17.70 4.79
CA TYR A 237 0.07 18.52 5.72
C TYR A 237 -1.34 18.75 5.20
N GLN A 238 -2.34 18.36 6.00
CA GLN A 238 -3.73 18.44 5.61
C GLN A 238 -4.29 19.85 5.81
N HIS A 239 -5.33 20.18 5.03
CA HIS A 239 -6.13 21.40 5.13
C HIS A 239 -5.38 22.71 4.79
N THR A 240 -4.30 22.66 4.01
CA THR A 240 -3.52 23.86 3.67
C THR A 240 -4.30 24.85 2.81
N ASP A 241 -5.28 24.34 2.02
CA ASP A 241 -6.24 25.15 1.24
C ASP A 241 -7.66 25.14 1.82
N THR A 242 -7.79 24.77 3.08
CA THR A 242 -9.03 24.62 3.84
C THR A 242 -9.83 23.34 3.52
N GLU A 243 -10.64 22.93 4.50
CA GLU A 243 -11.72 21.95 4.35
C GLU A 243 -13.00 22.54 4.96
N MET A 244 -14.11 22.45 4.24
CA MET A 244 -15.41 22.98 4.65
C MET A 244 -16.46 21.88 4.71
N ARG A 245 -17.02 21.62 5.90
CA ARG A 245 -18.06 20.58 6.11
C ARG A 245 -19.44 21.20 6.25
N PHE A 246 -20.42 20.65 5.55
CA PHE A 246 -21.83 21.08 5.58
C PHE A 246 -22.73 19.94 6.02
N ASN A 247 -23.69 20.23 6.92
CA ASN A 247 -24.63 19.22 7.41
C ASN A 247 -25.78 18.94 6.42
N SER A 248 -25.94 19.77 5.40
CA SER A 248 -26.97 19.60 4.37
C SER A 248 -26.65 20.35 3.08
N ILE A 249 -27.32 20.00 1.98
CA ILE A 249 -27.24 20.72 0.71
C ILE A 249 -27.77 22.18 0.88
N ASP A 250 -28.76 22.38 1.76
CA ASP A 250 -29.30 23.73 2.04
C ASP A 250 -28.28 24.61 2.78
N ASP A 251 -27.49 24.01 3.71
CA ASP A 251 -26.40 24.72 4.39
C ASP A 251 -25.29 25.10 3.40
N PHE A 252 -24.99 24.23 2.45
CA PHE A 252 -24.02 24.49 1.38
C PHE A 252 -24.53 25.68 0.50
N GLU A 253 -25.79 25.68 0.09
CA GLU A 253 -26.39 26.79 -0.69
C GLU A 253 -26.33 28.13 0.06
N ASN A 254 -26.51 28.10 1.38
CA ASN A 254 -26.50 29.30 2.22
C ASN A 254 -25.11 29.72 2.73
N GLY A 255 -24.06 28.95 2.44
CA GLY A 255 -22.69 29.21 2.92
C GLY A 255 -22.54 29.06 4.44
N LEU A 256 -23.35 28.20 5.08
CA LEU A 256 -23.30 27.94 6.52
C LEU A 256 -22.54 26.63 6.79
N ALA A 257 -21.22 26.71 6.91
CA ALA A 257 -20.41 25.56 7.20
C ALA A 257 -20.54 25.13 8.67
N ALA A 258 -20.77 23.87 8.92
CA ALA A 258 -20.75 23.30 10.27
C ALA A 258 -19.36 23.38 10.90
N ARG A 259 -18.33 23.33 10.04
CA ARG A 259 -16.92 23.37 10.42
C ARG A 259 -16.06 23.82 9.23
N VAL A 260 -15.02 24.58 9.53
CA VAL A 260 -13.94 24.92 8.59
C VAL A 260 -12.62 24.57 9.24
N TYR A 261 -11.81 23.76 8.58
CA TYR A 261 -10.45 23.45 8.98
C TYR A 261 -9.44 24.26 8.18
N TYR A 262 -8.32 24.55 8.83
CA TYR A 262 -7.13 25.08 8.19
C TYR A 262 -5.89 24.59 8.93
N GLY A 263 -4.90 24.09 8.20
CA GLY A 263 -3.64 23.65 8.72
C GLY A 263 -2.49 24.16 7.86
N ASN A 264 -1.41 24.67 8.46
CA ASN A 264 -0.26 25.11 7.70
C ASN A 264 0.96 25.30 8.61
N ALA A 265 2.13 25.56 8.01
CA ALA A 265 3.27 26.07 8.74
C ALA A 265 2.94 27.41 9.41
N LEU A 266 3.66 27.78 10.48
CA LEU A 266 3.47 29.05 11.19
C LEU A 266 3.66 30.29 10.30
N SER A 267 4.36 30.13 9.19
CA SER A 267 4.53 31.17 8.13
C SER A 267 3.30 31.30 7.22
N ASN A 268 2.33 30.38 7.28
CA ASN A 268 1.27 30.17 6.29
C ASN A 268 1.81 29.88 4.87
N ASN A 269 3.00 29.28 4.77
CA ASN A 269 3.57 28.75 3.55
C ASN A 269 3.75 27.24 3.74
N GLU A 270 3.01 26.44 3.01
CA GLU A 270 2.97 24.97 3.16
C GLU A 270 4.35 24.30 3.02
N LEU A 271 5.21 24.84 2.15
CA LEU A 271 6.55 24.30 1.96
C LEU A 271 7.43 24.35 3.23
N ASP A 272 7.11 25.28 4.16
CA ASP A 272 7.81 25.38 5.43
C ASP A 272 7.37 24.30 6.44
N ALA A 273 6.35 23.50 6.11
CA ALA A 273 5.92 22.33 6.88
C ALA A 273 6.66 21.05 6.49
N ALA A 274 7.42 21.06 5.39
CA ALA A 274 8.21 19.93 4.94
C ALA A 274 9.30 19.55 5.97
N VAL A 275 9.65 18.27 6.00
CA VAL A 275 10.73 17.73 6.81
C VAL A 275 11.70 16.92 5.95
N ASP A 276 12.99 17.10 6.24
CA ASP A 276 14.07 16.26 5.74
C ASP A 276 14.66 15.46 6.89
N TRP A 277 14.86 14.18 6.68
CA TRP A 277 15.51 13.32 7.66
C TRP A 277 16.16 12.11 6.99
N SER A 278 17.16 11.54 7.65
CA SER A 278 17.96 10.46 7.09
C SER A 278 18.38 9.45 8.15
N TYR A 279 18.74 8.25 7.71
CA TYR A 279 19.40 7.26 8.54
C TYR A 279 20.22 6.29 7.70
N ASP A 280 21.19 5.65 8.35
CA ASP A 280 22.03 4.62 7.79
C ASP A 280 21.75 3.27 8.46
N VAL A 281 21.81 2.18 7.67
CA VAL A 281 21.85 0.82 8.20
C VAL A 281 23.16 0.16 7.78
N SER A 282 24.01 -0.11 8.75
CA SER A 282 25.28 -0.84 8.55
C SER A 282 25.11 -2.31 8.93
N SER A 283 25.34 -3.21 7.98
CA SER A 283 25.11 -4.65 8.13
C SER A 283 26.38 -5.46 7.96
N PHE A 284 26.62 -6.38 8.87
CA PHE A 284 27.72 -7.34 8.80
C PHE A 284 27.18 -8.75 8.84
N TYR A 285 27.65 -9.63 7.96
CA TYR A 285 27.17 -11.01 7.94
C TYR A 285 28.24 -12.01 7.57
N ILE A 286 28.01 -13.25 8.05
CA ILE A 286 28.74 -14.44 7.68
C ILE A 286 27.78 -15.60 7.47
N GLU A 287 28.00 -16.39 6.43
CA GLU A 287 27.27 -17.61 6.12
C GLU A 287 28.23 -18.72 5.76
N ASP A 288 27.96 -19.95 6.23
CA ASP A 288 28.63 -21.17 5.79
C ASP A 288 27.63 -22.15 5.17
N LYS A 289 27.84 -22.49 3.92
CA LYS A 289 27.19 -23.63 3.25
C LYS A 289 28.10 -24.85 3.32
N TRP A 290 27.71 -25.80 4.14
CA TRP A 290 28.47 -27.01 4.37
C TRP A 290 27.82 -28.23 3.71
N GLN A 291 28.49 -28.79 2.69
CA GLN A 291 28.12 -30.06 2.06
C GLN A 291 28.58 -31.24 2.95
N VAL A 292 27.72 -31.59 3.95
CA VAL A 292 28.04 -32.65 4.95
C VAL A 292 28.21 -34.02 4.32
N THR A 293 27.35 -34.31 3.34
CA THR A 293 27.42 -35.50 2.48
C THR A 293 27.00 -35.12 1.06
N ASN A 294 27.15 -36.03 0.10
CA ASN A 294 26.67 -35.76 -1.27
C ASN A 294 25.16 -35.44 -1.35
N SER A 295 24.40 -35.82 -0.33
CA SER A 295 22.95 -35.67 -0.26
C SER A 295 22.45 -34.67 0.80
N LEU A 296 23.37 -34.11 1.63
CA LEU A 296 22.97 -33.19 2.70
C LEU A 296 23.82 -31.94 2.68
N LEU A 297 23.15 -30.82 2.43
CA LEU A 297 23.67 -29.45 2.57
C LEU A 297 23.07 -28.80 3.82
N LEU A 298 23.93 -28.23 4.67
CA LEU A 298 23.54 -27.39 5.79
C LEU A 298 23.97 -25.95 5.51
N THR A 299 23.18 -25.00 5.94
CA THR A 299 23.50 -23.55 5.87
C THR A 299 23.36 -22.92 7.25
N PHE A 300 24.39 -22.20 7.69
CA PHE A 300 24.42 -21.44 8.93
C PHE A 300 24.75 -20.00 8.61
N GLY A 301 23.95 -19.06 9.09
CA GLY A 301 24.18 -17.64 8.88
C GLY A 301 23.97 -16.83 10.13
N LEU A 302 24.70 -15.73 10.22
CA LEU A 302 24.54 -14.71 11.24
C LEU A 302 24.68 -13.35 10.56
N ARG A 303 23.73 -12.48 10.78
CA ARG A 303 23.75 -11.07 10.32
C ARG A 303 23.55 -10.16 11.54
N TYR A 304 24.24 -9.04 11.53
CA TYR A 304 24.11 -7.97 12.51
C TYR A 304 23.85 -6.66 11.77
N ASP A 305 22.74 -6.03 12.05
CA ASP A 305 22.34 -4.73 11.50
C ASP A 305 22.41 -3.67 12.60
N TYR A 306 22.91 -2.50 12.28
CA TYR A 306 23.05 -1.36 13.18
C TYR A 306 22.57 -0.08 12.52
N TYR A 307 21.69 0.64 13.20
CA TYR A 307 21.05 1.87 12.74
C TYR A 307 21.75 3.10 13.32
N GLU A 308 21.97 4.11 12.49
CA GLU A 308 22.63 5.37 12.85
C GLU A 308 21.87 6.54 12.23
N THR A 309 21.60 7.58 13.00
CA THR A 309 21.08 8.87 12.49
C THR A 309 21.53 10.02 13.36
N ASP A 310 21.89 11.13 12.70
CA ASP A 310 22.19 12.42 13.37
C ASP A 310 20.94 13.34 13.38
N ASP A 311 19.87 12.98 12.65
CA ASP A 311 18.65 13.76 12.56
C ASP A 311 17.74 13.50 13.76
N VAL A 312 17.27 14.57 14.39
CA VAL A 312 16.46 14.53 15.61
C VAL A 312 15.19 15.35 15.40
N PRO A 313 14.02 14.81 15.73
CA PRO A 313 12.76 15.55 15.67
C PRO A 313 12.81 16.84 16.50
N ASN A 314 12.08 17.87 16.10
CA ASN A 314 11.98 19.11 16.86
C ASN A 314 11.33 18.84 18.23
N GLU A 315 12.04 19.23 19.32
CA GLU A 315 11.48 19.11 20.67
C GLU A 315 10.29 20.06 20.86
N ASN A 316 9.18 19.51 21.32
CA ASN A 316 8.01 20.30 21.70
C ASN A 316 8.01 20.57 23.21
N PRO A 317 8.17 21.84 23.65
CA PRO A 317 8.23 22.17 25.06
C PRO A 317 6.94 21.88 25.84
N ASP A 318 5.77 21.97 25.19
CA ASP A 318 4.49 21.65 25.80
C ASP A 318 4.34 20.15 26.00
N PHE A 319 4.82 19.34 25.05
CA PHE A 319 4.91 17.89 25.21
C PHE A 319 5.78 17.51 26.43
N VAL A 320 6.97 18.13 26.52
CA VAL A 320 7.86 17.89 27.68
C VAL A 320 7.21 18.27 29.00
N ALA A 321 6.44 19.36 29.02
CA ALA A 321 5.70 19.79 30.21
C ALA A 321 4.58 18.82 30.61
N ASP A 322 3.87 18.26 29.62
CA ASP A 322 2.74 17.35 29.84
C ASP A 322 3.19 15.94 30.22
N TYR A 323 4.22 15.41 29.53
CA TYR A 323 4.64 14.00 29.67
C TYR A 323 5.89 13.81 30.53
N GLY A 324 6.71 14.86 30.76
CA GLY A 324 7.90 14.80 31.59
C GLY A 324 9.13 14.16 30.92
N PHE A 325 9.07 13.87 29.62
CA PHE A 325 10.19 13.41 28.78
C PHE A 325 10.14 14.09 27.40
N SER A 326 11.21 13.98 26.60
CA SER A 326 11.30 14.61 25.27
C SER A 326 10.71 13.70 24.18
N ASN A 327 10.08 14.30 23.14
CA ASN A 327 9.62 13.63 21.92
C ASN A 327 10.73 13.38 20.88
N THR A 328 12.00 13.43 21.28
CA THR A 328 13.14 13.41 20.39
C THR A 328 13.82 12.04 20.22
N ALA A 329 13.16 10.95 20.59
CA ALA A 329 13.66 9.60 20.34
C ALA A 329 13.78 9.33 18.83
N THR A 330 14.82 8.61 18.42
CA THR A 330 15.16 8.30 17.04
C THR A 330 15.54 6.81 16.88
N LEU A 331 15.90 6.40 15.67
CA LEU A 331 16.42 5.06 15.39
C LEU A 331 17.89 4.88 15.78
N ASP A 332 18.59 5.94 16.20
CA ASP A 332 20.01 5.88 16.49
C ASP A 332 20.32 4.86 17.60
N GLY A 333 21.25 3.96 17.31
CA GLY A 333 21.70 2.94 18.26
C GLY A 333 20.88 1.66 18.30
N ILE A 334 19.81 1.54 17.54
CA ILE A 334 19.07 0.27 17.39
C ILE A 334 19.94 -0.76 16.70
N ASP A 335 19.95 -2.02 17.19
CA ASP A 335 20.70 -3.09 16.56
C ASP A 335 19.90 -4.40 16.51
N LEU A 336 20.19 -5.22 15.50
CA LEU A 336 19.55 -6.52 15.28
C LEU A 336 20.57 -7.61 15.10
N LEU A 337 20.46 -8.72 15.85
CA LEU A 337 21.23 -9.93 15.65
C LEU A 337 20.37 -11.04 15.07
N LEU A 338 20.60 -11.41 13.82
CA LEU A 338 19.72 -12.21 12.99
C LEU A 338 20.33 -13.57 12.64
N PRO A 339 20.20 -14.62 13.49
CA PRO A 339 20.67 -15.96 13.22
C PRO A 339 19.79 -16.69 12.23
N ARG A 340 20.41 -17.54 11.38
CA ARG A 340 19.72 -18.35 10.36
C ARG A 340 20.32 -19.75 10.29
N PHE A 341 19.46 -20.74 10.11
CA PHE A 341 19.82 -22.11 9.82
C PHE A 341 18.94 -22.67 8.71
N GLY A 342 19.54 -23.40 7.80
CA GLY A 342 18.84 -24.09 6.72
C GLY A 342 19.44 -25.44 6.40
N PHE A 343 18.66 -26.30 5.76
CA PHE A 343 19.12 -27.56 5.22
C PHE A 343 18.43 -27.93 3.91
N THR A 344 19.13 -28.64 3.05
CA THR A 344 18.57 -29.34 1.90
C THR A 344 19.08 -30.78 1.96
N TRP A 345 18.17 -31.75 1.92
CA TRP A 345 18.46 -33.16 2.00
C TRP A 345 17.79 -33.94 0.87
N ASP A 346 18.61 -34.52 -0.01
CA ASP A 346 18.17 -35.49 -1.00
C ASP A 346 18.01 -36.84 -0.28
N ALA A 347 16.82 -37.08 0.30
CA ALA A 347 16.49 -38.27 1.06
C ALA A 347 16.50 -39.54 0.19
N SER A 348 16.28 -39.37 -1.10
CA SER A 348 16.45 -40.37 -2.15
C SER A 348 16.56 -39.68 -3.51
N ASP A 349 16.82 -40.46 -4.58
CA ASP A 349 16.86 -39.96 -5.96
C ASP A 349 15.54 -39.32 -6.38
N ALA A 350 14.45 -39.56 -5.65
CA ALA A 350 13.11 -39.07 -5.98
C ALA A 350 12.55 -38.09 -4.94
N VAL A 351 13.20 -37.88 -3.80
CA VAL A 351 12.68 -37.06 -2.70
C VAL A 351 13.74 -36.10 -2.19
N THR A 352 13.47 -34.81 -2.32
CA THR A 352 14.24 -33.72 -1.71
C THR A 352 13.41 -33.09 -0.59
N VAL A 353 14.02 -32.98 0.61
CA VAL A 353 13.45 -32.25 1.76
C VAL A 353 14.30 -31.04 2.05
N ARG A 354 13.66 -29.90 2.30
CA ARG A 354 14.31 -28.64 2.65
C ARG A 354 13.63 -28.01 3.84
N GLY A 355 14.39 -27.26 4.61
CA GLY A 355 13.80 -26.54 5.74
C GLY A 355 14.78 -25.57 6.36
N GLY A 356 14.28 -24.76 7.27
CA GLY A 356 15.09 -23.79 7.98
C GLY A 356 14.33 -23.06 9.07
N ILE A 357 15.10 -22.36 9.87
CA ILE A 357 14.65 -21.44 10.89
C ILE A 357 15.57 -20.21 10.86
N GLY A 358 15.02 -19.02 11.01
CA GLY A 358 15.82 -17.80 11.09
C GLY A 358 15.03 -16.65 11.67
N LEU A 359 15.76 -15.74 12.28
CA LEU A 359 15.27 -14.41 12.62
C LEU A 359 15.60 -13.45 11.47
N PHE A 360 14.61 -12.68 11.06
CA PHE A 360 14.73 -11.73 9.95
C PHE A 360 14.26 -10.36 10.42
N SER A 361 14.83 -9.28 9.85
CA SER A 361 14.29 -7.95 10.01
C SER A 361 12.86 -7.92 9.46
N GLY A 362 11.94 -7.27 10.16
CA GLY A 362 10.54 -7.08 9.77
C GLY A 362 10.34 -5.95 8.75
N GLY A 363 11.43 -5.32 8.30
CA GLY A 363 11.42 -4.14 7.42
C GLY A 363 11.44 -2.83 8.19
N ASN A 364 11.62 -1.74 7.43
CA ASN A 364 11.70 -0.39 7.99
C ASN A 364 10.41 0.37 7.69
N PRO A 365 9.58 0.70 8.67
CA PRO A 365 8.34 1.45 8.44
C PRO A 365 8.62 2.95 8.25
N ASN A 366 9.34 3.31 7.19
CA ASN A 366 9.92 4.64 6.96
C ASN A 366 8.88 5.77 6.98
N VAL A 367 7.70 5.56 6.37
CA VAL A 367 6.65 6.58 6.36
C VAL A 367 6.08 6.83 7.76
N TRP A 368 6.10 5.81 8.63
CA TRP A 368 5.66 5.98 10.03
C TRP A 368 6.73 6.71 10.86
N TYR A 369 8.01 6.48 10.60
CA TYR A 369 9.08 7.28 11.19
C TYR A 369 8.99 8.74 10.74
N SER A 370 8.60 9.00 9.50
CA SER A 370 8.43 10.36 8.98
C SER A 370 7.40 11.17 9.79
N ASN A 371 6.32 10.53 10.27
CA ASN A 371 5.35 11.21 11.16
C ASN A 371 5.97 11.71 12.47
N VAL A 372 7.02 11.04 12.97
CA VAL A 372 7.73 11.45 14.20
C VAL A 372 8.47 12.77 13.97
N TYR A 373 8.95 13.03 12.76
CA TYR A 373 9.64 14.28 12.39
C TYR A 373 8.66 15.38 11.99
N SER A 374 7.60 15.07 11.23
CA SER A 374 6.64 16.05 10.71
C SER A 374 5.62 16.50 11.76
N ASN A 375 5.10 15.58 12.60
CA ASN A 375 3.99 15.85 13.50
C ASN A 375 4.48 16.21 14.92
N THR A 376 5.42 17.14 15.02
CA THR A 376 5.94 17.63 16.32
C THR A 376 5.12 18.80 16.89
N ASN A 377 4.21 19.38 16.10
CA ASN A 377 3.39 20.56 16.44
C ASN A 377 4.26 21.79 16.83
N THR A 378 5.44 21.93 16.22
CA THR A 378 6.37 23.05 16.47
C THR A 378 6.54 23.98 15.28
N THR A 379 6.49 23.43 14.04
CA THR A 379 6.68 24.17 12.80
C THR A 379 5.38 24.43 12.05
N ALA A 380 4.41 23.56 12.24
CA ALA A 380 3.11 23.61 11.62
C ALA A 380 2.02 23.28 12.65
N VAL A 381 0.84 23.85 12.50
CA VAL A 381 -0.32 23.64 13.36
C VAL A 381 -1.61 23.58 12.55
N GLN A 382 -2.60 22.86 13.05
CA GLN A 382 -3.93 22.80 12.47
C GLN A 382 -4.93 23.44 13.43
N THR A 383 -5.90 24.16 12.89
CA THR A 383 -6.97 24.82 13.63
C THR A 383 -8.32 24.62 12.94
N GLN A 384 -9.41 24.90 13.64
CA GLN A 384 -10.77 24.79 13.12
C GLN A 384 -11.67 25.89 13.67
N ASP A 385 -12.67 26.27 12.88
CA ASP A 385 -13.76 27.12 13.29
C ASP A 385 -15.11 26.37 13.17
N ARG A 386 -15.93 26.44 14.20
CA ARG A 386 -17.31 25.87 14.23
C ARG A 386 -18.37 26.93 14.39
N GLY A 387 -17.98 28.18 14.31
CA GLY A 387 -18.84 29.35 14.58
C GLY A 387 -19.18 29.56 16.05
N PRO A 388 -19.83 30.68 16.36
CA PRO A 388 -20.27 31.03 17.71
C PRO A 388 -21.17 29.96 18.30
N ASP A 389 -20.84 29.50 19.53
CA ASP A 389 -21.60 28.46 20.25
C ASP A 389 -21.83 27.16 19.43
N ARG A 390 -20.92 26.85 18.47
CA ARG A 390 -21.03 25.75 17.50
C ARG A 390 -22.26 25.84 16.58
N GLY A 391 -22.74 27.08 16.29
CA GLY A 391 -23.88 27.32 15.43
C GLY A 391 -23.55 27.33 13.93
N GLY A 392 -22.32 27.02 13.55
CA GLY A 392 -21.80 27.05 12.19
C GLY A 392 -21.12 28.38 11.84
N VAL A 393 -20.32 28.33 10.79
CA VAL A 393 -19.53 29.45 10.25
C VAL A 393 -20.28 30.04 9.03
N ASP A 394 -20.68 31.29 9.09
CA ASP A 394 -21.18 32.02 7.91
C ASP A 394 -19.99 32.42 7.03
N LEU A 395 -19.77 31.66 5.97
CA LEU A 395 -18.62 31.82 5.06
C LEU A 395 -18.66 33.17 4.32
N PHE A 396 -19.84 33.71 4.03
CA PHE A 396 -19.96 34.99 3.31
C PHE A 396 -19.75 36.21 4.19
N ALA A 397 -19.70 36.00 5.52
CA ALA A 397 -19.38 37.04 6.48
C ALA A 397 -17.89 37.08 6.86
N GLN A 398 -17.07 36.13 6.38
CA GLN A 398 -15.64 36.06 6.68
C GLN A 398 -14.81 37.00 5.78
N ASN A 399 -13.63 37.40 6.28
CA ASN A 399 -12.56 37.96 5.46
C ASN A 399 -11.61 36.81 5.06
N TYR A 400 -11.07 36.90 3.85
CA TYR A 400 -10.17 35.87 3.30
C TYR A 400 -8.79 36.44 2.97
N VAL A 401 -7.78 35.67 3.18
CA VAL A 401 -6.36 35.94 2.86
C VAL A 401 -5.76 34.74 2.12
N TYR A 402 -4.56 34.86 1.61
CA TYR A 402 -3.84 33.80 0.86
C TYR A 402 -4.69 33.20 -0.27
N CYS A 403 -5.30 34.09 -1.05
CA CYS A 403 -6.18 33.66 -2.14
C CYS A 403 -5.34 33.32 -3.37
N GLU A 404 -5.76 32.27 -4.06
CA GLU A 404 -5.16 31.83 -5.31
C GLU A 404 -5.23 32.95 -6.38
N ASP A 405 -4.13 33.16 -7.11
CA ASP A 405 -4.02 34.19 -8.15
C ASP A 405 -5.00 33.96 -9.32
N THR A 406 -5.40 32.71 -9.54
CA THR A 406 -6.35 32.27 -10.58
C THR A 406 -7.80 32.28 -10.12
N ALA A 407 -8.04 32.49 -8.83
CA ALA A 407 -9.39 32.49 -8.24
C ALA A 407 -10.29 33.56 -8.88
N PRO A 408 -11.55 33.26 -9.20
CA PRO A 408 -12.50 34.25 -9.71
C PRO A 408 -12.80 35.35 -8.70
N THR A 409 -12.76 35.00 -7.42
CA THR A 409 -12.91 35.91 -6.28
C THR A 409 -12.15 35.38 -5.08
N CYS A 410 -11.53 36.23 -4.28
CA CYS A 410 -11.03 35.85 -2.98
C CYS A 410 -12.21 35.60 -2.02
N GLY A 411 -12.45 34.32 -1.66
CA GLY A 411 -13.61 33.92 -0.90
C GLY A 411 -13.61 32.46 -0.49
N PRO A 412 -14.77 31.91 -0.08
CA PRO A 412 -14.86 30.51 0.36
C PRO A 412 -14.32 29.54 -0.69
N GLY A 413 -13.46 28.63 -0.26
CA GLY A 413 -12.80 27.63 -1.08
C GLY A 413 -11.60 28.12 -1.87
N TYR A 414 -11.47 29.42 -2.14
CA TYR A 414 -10.34 30.02 -2.88
C TYR A 414 -9.36 30.80 -2.00
N GLY A 415 -9.60 30.85 -0.71
CA GLY A 415 -8.75 31.53 0.24
C GLY A 415 -9.00 31.07 1.66
N VAL A 416 -8.10 31.46 2.54
CA VAL A 416 -8.13 31.07 3.95
C VAL A 416 -8.85 32.14 4.77
N PRO A 417 -9.81 31.78 5.67
CA PRO A 417 -10.37 32.74 6.62
C PRO A 417 -9.28 33.42 7.45
N GLU A 418 -9.29 34.76 7.51
CA GLU A 418 -8.26 35.58 8.16
C GLU A 418 -8.03 35.21 9.64
N ASN A 419 -9.10 34.82 10.36
CA ASN A 419 -9.03 34.38 11.74
C ASN A 419 -8.25 33.06 11.90
N LEU A 420 -8.44 32.08 10.98
CA LEU A 420 -7.73 30.82 11.01
C LEU A 420 -6.26 30.99 10.64
N ALA A 421 -5.97 31.78 9.59
CA ALA A 421 -4.59 32.11 9.22
C ALA A 421 -3.83 32.82 10.37
N ALA A 422 -4.51 33.70 11.11
CA ALA A 422 -3.93 34.36 12.27
C ALA A 422 -3.68 33.40 13.45
N GLN A 423 -4.55 32.43 13.67
CA GLN A 423 -4.35 31.38 14.67
C GLN A 423 -3.14 30.51 14.35
N VAL A 424 -3.01 30.05 13.09
CA VAL A 424 -1.84 29.30 12.63
C VAL A 424 -0.56 30.10 12.81
N ALA A 425 -0.54 31.37 12.38
CA ALA A 425 0.63 32.25 12.56
C ALA A 425 1.01 32.49 14.05
N ALA A 426 0.06 32.36 14.96
CA ALA A 426 0.27 32.47 16.40
C ALA A 426 0.71 31.13 17.06
N GLY A 427 0.70 30.04 16.29
CA GLY A 427 0.94 28.69 16.83
C GLY A 427 -0.23 28.17 17.69
N ASP A 428 -1.43 28.74 17.52
CA ASP A 428 -2.64 28.36 18.26
C ASP A 428 -3.39 27.25 17.51
N GLY A 429 -2.86 26.02 17.62
CA GLY A 429 -3.41 24.79 17.04
C GLY A 429 -3.70 23.76 18.12
N SER A 430 -4.79 23.93 18.86
CA SER A 430 -5.10 23.15 20.07
C SER A 430 -5.53 21.69 19.84
N ASN A 431 -5.65 21.21 18.58
CA ASN A 431 -6.17 19.86 18.31
C ASN A 431 -5.33 19.09 17.29
N PHE A 432 -4.11 19.50 16.98
CA PHE A 432 -3.29 18.77 16.05
C PHE A 432 -2.56 17.60 16.73
N GLU A 433 -2.39 16.51 15.99
CA GLU A 433 -1.72 15.33 16.50
C GLU A 433 -0.21 15.60 16.77
N ILE A 434 0.26 15.09 17.89
CA ILE A 434 1.69 14.95 18.14
C ILE A 434 2.04 13.47 18.00
N VAL A 435 3.06 13.21 17.20
CA VAL A 435 3.58 11.85 17.00
C VAL A 435 4.99 11.77 17.53
N TYR A 436 5.31 10.73 18.24
CA TYR A 436 6.65 10.48 18.76
C TYR A 436 7.01 9.00 18.72
N LEU A 437 8.32 8.72 18.71
CA LEU A 437 8.82 7.37 18.85
C LEU A 437 8.94 7.01 20.34
N ASP A 438 8.52 5.79 20.67
CA ASP A 438 8.76 5.24 22.01
C ASP A 438 10.28 5.20 22.29
N PRO A 439 10.77 5.76 23.40
CA PRO A 439 12.21 5.66 23.73
C PRO A 439 12.75 4.24 23.84
N ASP A 440 11.89 3.27 24.11
CA ASP A 440 12.22 1.84 24.20
C ASP A 440 11.87 1.07 22.90
N PHE A 441 11.64 1.77 21.79
CA PHE A 441 11.30 1.15 20.49
C PHE A 441 12.44 0.29 19.96
N GLU A 442 12.10 -0.95 19.57
CA GLU A 442 12.99 -1.88 18.88
C GLU A 442 12.57 -2.05 17.41
N ALA A 443 13.51 -2.27 16.52
CA ALA A 443 13.17 -2.53 15.12
C ALA A 443 12.45 -3.88 14.97
N PRO A 444 11.35 -3.94 14.20
CA PRO A 444 10.56 -5.16 14.04
C PRO A 444 11.37 -6.33 13.52
N THR A 445 11.16 -7.51 14.10
CA THR A 445 11.77 -8.77 13.64
C THR A 445 10.74 -9.89 13.51
N GLU A 446 11.10 -10.93 12.75
CA GLU A 446 10.24 -12.08 12.52
C GLU A 446 11.02 -13.39 12.55
N TRP A 447 10.63 -14.33 13.41
CA TRP A 447 11.02 -15.72 13.30
C TRP A 447 10.28 -16.42 12.18
N LYS A 448 11.01 -17.00 11.22
CA LYS A 448 10.43 -17.80 10.14
C LYS A 448 10.91 -19.24 10.25
N TYR A 449 9.95 -20.17 10.26
CA TYR A 449 10.15 -21.61 10.25
C TYR A 449 9.60 -22.14 8.93
N ALA A 450 10.40 -22.87 8.17
CA ALA A 450 9.98 -23.44 6.91
C ALA A 450 10.37 -24.92 6.81
N LEU A 451 9.46 -25.73 6.28
CA LEU A 451 9.69 -27.13 5.94
C LEU A 451 8.99 -27.45 4.63
N GLY A 452 9.73 -27.99 3.67
CA GLY A 452 9.19 -28.37 2.38
C GLY A 452 9.74 -29.69 1.89
N ALA A 453 8.98 -30.34 1.02
CA ALA A 453 9.41 -31.55 0.34
C ALA A 453 8.95 -31.56 -1.13
N THR A 454 9.79 -32.04 -2.01
CA THR A 454 9.45 -32.33 -3.41
C THR A 454 9.63 -33.81 -3.66
N TRP A 455 8.63 -34.45 -4.24
CA TRP A 455 8.61 -35.86 -4.56
C TRP A 455 8.33 -36.12 -6.05
N GLU A 456 9.29 -36.68 -6.76
CA GLU A 456 9.15 -37.18 -8.11
C GLU A 456 8.52 -38.58 -8.06
N MET A 457 7.18 -38.64 -8.16
CA MET A 457 6.40 -39.88 -7.98
C MET A 457 6.52 -40.90 -9.11
N GLY A 458 7.35 -40.63 -10.12
CA GLY A 458 7.41 -41.43 -11.36
C GLY A 458 6.29 -41.07 -12.37
N ASN A 459 6.41 -41.59 -13.58
CA ASN A 459 5.52 -41.25 -14.71
C ASN A 459 5.40 -39.75 -14.98
N GLY A 460 6.38 -38.93 -14.53
CA GLY A 460 6.43 -37.48 -14.71
C GLY A 460 5.51 -36.69 -13.79
N TYR A 461 4.98 -37.28 -12.72
CA TYR A 461 4.30 -36.54 -11.65
C TYR A 461 5.31 -36.00 -10.65
N VAL A 462 5.17 -34.72 -10.28
CA VAL A 462 5.95 -34.06 -9.22
C VAL A 462 4.96 -33.48 -8.22
N LEU A 463 5.07 -33.90 -6.98
CA LEU A 463 4.34 -33.35 -5.84
C LEU A 463 5.28 -32.50 -5.00
N SER A 464 4.90 -31.28 -4.70
CA SER A 464 5.60 -30.41 -3.74
C SER A 464 4.63 -29.99 -2.64
N ALA A 465 5.14 -29.97 -1.41
CA ALA A 465 4.42 -29.48 -0.24
C ALA A 465 5.36 -28.62 0.59
N ASP A 466 4.88 -27.45 1.03
CA ASP A 466 5.63 -26.50 1.84
C ASP A 466 4.76 -26.00 2.99
N ALA A 467 5.32 -25.96 4.19
CA ALA A 467 4.74 -25.37 5.38
C ALA A 467 5.63 -24.25 5.88
N GLN A 468 5.05 -23.13 6.25
CA GLN A 468 5.74 -21.99 6.84
C GLN A 468 4.97 -21.47 8.05
N ILE A 469 5.72 -21.11 9.09
CA ILE A 469 5.22 -20.45 10.28
C ILE A 469 6.03 -19.17 10.45
N THR A 470 5.35 -18.04 10.63
CA THR A 470 5.97 -16.75 10.95
C THR A 470 5.47 -16.29 12.32
N ARG A 471 6.38 -15.77 13.13
CA ARG A 471 6.09 -15.17 14.44
C ARG A 471 6.84 -13.85 14.52
N GLY A 472 6.11 -12.75 14.50
CA GLY A 472 6.65 -11.42 14.67
C GLY A 472 7.11 -11.18 16.12
N GLU A 473 8.21 -10.47 16.26
CA GLU A 473 8.68 -9.88 17.52
C GLU A 473 8.82 -8.37 17.27
N ASP A 474 8.56 -7.58 18.29
CA ASP A 474 8.69 -6.12 18.26
C ASP A 474 7.92 -5.46 17.11
N THR A 475 6.76 -6.02 16.75
CA THR A 475 5.92 -5.49 15.67
C THR A 475 5.51 -4.05 15.95
N ALA A 476 5.80 -3.14 15.03
CA ALA A 476 5.48 -1.73 15.16
C ALA A 476 3.96 -1.50 15.08
N ILE A 477 3.43 -0.70 16.01
CA ILE A 477 2.03 -0.26 16.03
C ILE A 477 1.94 1.18 16.53
N TYR A 478 0.83 1.85 16.21
CA TYR A 478 0.47 3.11 16.86
C TYR A 478 -0.46 2.86 18.04
N LYS A 479 -0.18 3.55 19.16
CA LYS A 479 -1.05 3.69 20.33
C LYS A 479 -1.31 5.15 20.64
N HIS A 480 -2.36 5.43 21.42
CA HIS A 480 -2.51 6.75 22.00
C HIS A 480 -1.46 6.97 23.09
N GLY A 481 -0.89 8.18 23.15
CA GLY A 481 0.30 8.45 23.96
C GLY A 481 0.03 8.53 25.47
N ASP A 482 -1.23 8.78 25.89
CA ASP A 482 -1.52 9.13 27.31
C ASP A 482 -2.89 8.72 27.82
N LEU A 483 -3.55 7.74 27.21
CA LEU A 483 -4.82 7.24 27.72
C LEU A 483 -4.63 6.44 29.00
N GLU A 484 -5.32 6.85 30.06
CA GLU A 484 -5.40 6.12 31.32
C GLU A 484 -6.82 5.61 31.54
N PHE A 485 -6.99 4.29 31.67
CA PHE A 485 -8.28 3.70 31.96
C PHE A 485 -8.77 4.12 33.36
N THR A 486 -9.94 4.73 33.45
CA THR A 486 -10.52 5.24 34.72
C THR A 486 -11.02 4.14 35.65
N GLY A 487 -11.17 2.91 35.13
CA GLY A 487 -11.83 1.80 35.82
C GLY A 487 -13.34 1.78 35.66
N GLU A 488 -13.88 2.70 34.85
CA GLU A 488 -15.31 2.82 34.57
C GLU A 488 -15.63 2.44 33.14
N PHE A 489 -16.87 2.01 32.89
CA PHE A 489 -17.40 1.69 31.59
C PHE A 489 -18.66 2.53 31.35
N ASN A 490 -18.90 2.92 30.10
CA ASN A 490 -20.14 3.61 29.75
C ASN A 490 -21.34 2.65 29.73
N ASP A 491 -22.56 3.21 29.72
CA ASP A 491 -23.82 2.43 29.71
C ASP A 491 -24.26 2.04 28.27
N PHE A 492 -23.43 2.33 27.26
CA PHE A 492 -23.74 2.06 25.84
C PHE A 492 -23.30 0.65 25.44
N GLY A 493 -24.16 -0.07 24.71
CA GLY A 493 -23.87 -1.43 24.21
C GLY A 493 -23.51 -2.41 25.34
N ASN A 494 -22.34 -3.04 25.24
CA ASN A 494 -21.80 -3.96 26.25
C ASN A 494 -20.93 -3.26 27.31
N GLY A 495 -20.88 -1.91 27.28
CA GLY A 495 -20.07 -1.09 28.19
C GLY A 495 -18.63 -0.92 27.67
N TYR A 496 -18.35 0.19 27.00
CA TYR A 496 -17.00 0.50 26.49
C TYR A 496 -16.18 1.20 27.57
N PRO A 497 -14.86 0.99 27.63
CA PRO A 497 -14.02 1.59 28.65
C PRO A 497 -13.98 3.12 28.54
N ILE A 498 -13.94 3.79 29.70
CA ILE A 498 -13.78 5.24 29.80
C ILE A 498 -12.34 5.56 30.18
N TYR A 499 -11.75 6.50 29.49
CA TYR A 499 -10.37 6.93 29.67
C TYR A 499 -10.29 8.40 30.06
N ASP A 500 -9.25 8.74 30.82
CA ASP A 500 -8.74 10.09 30.98
C ASP A 500 -7.54 10.30 30.03
N SER A 501 -7.33 11.54 29.61
CA SER A 501 -6.25 11.92 28.69
C SER A 501 -5.82 13.36 28.97
N VAL A 502 -4.53 13.64 28.87
CA VAL A 502 -3.98 15.01 28.92
C VAL A 502 -4.17 15.67 27.56
N ARG A 503 -3.95 14.92 26.46
CA ARG A 503 -4.13 15.38 25.07
C ARG A 503 -5.08 14.44 24.32
N THR A 504 -5.95 15.01 23.50
CA THR A 504 -6.91 14.24 22.71
C THR A 504 -6.31 13.64 21.43
N SER A 505 -5.14 14.10 20.98
CA SER A 505 -4.48 13.68 19.74
C SER A 505 -2.97 13.60 19.97
N SER A 506 -2.53 12.51 20.60
CA SER A 506 -1.13 12.20 20.82
C SER A 506 -0.91 10.72 20.51
N PHE A 507 0.03 10.42 19.61
CA PHE A 507 0.28 9.05 19.16
C PHE A 507 1.73 8.65 19.35
N VAL A 508 1.94 7.45 19.83
CA VAL A 508 3.27 6.85 19.97
C VAL A 508 3.44 5.72 18.98
N LEU A 509 4.50 5.77 18.18
CA LEU A 509 4.98 4.61 17.44
C LEU A 509 5.78 3.73 18.39
N THR A 510 5.26 2.55 18.71
CA THR A 510 5.81 1.63 19.70
C THR A 510 5.75 0.19 19.22
N ASN A 511 6.22 -0.74 20.02
CA ASN A 511 6.13 -2.16 19.74
C ASN A 511 4.89 -2.79 20.37
N SER A 512 4.22 -3.67 19.64
CA SER A 512 3.16 -4.49 20.18
C SER A 512 3.72 -5.52 21.16
N SER A 513 3.04 -5.73 22.29
CA SER A 513 3.33 -6.84 23.21
C SER A 513 3.02 -8.22 22.60
N LYS A 514 2.33 -8.23 21.45
CA LYS A 514 1.96 -9.43 20.70
C LYS A 514 2.43 -9.25 19.26
N GLY A 515 3.33 -10.12 18.83
CA GLY A 515 3.79 -10.13 17.43
C GLY A 515 2.70 -10.59 16.46
N ASN A 516 2.83 -10.19 15.21
CA ASN A 516 2.03 -10.76 14.13
C ASN A 516 2.33 -12.25 13.95
N GLU A 517 1.32 -13.02 13.58
CA GLU A 517 1.46 -14.47 13.37
C GLU A 517 0.95 -14.87 11.99
N SER A 518 1.64 -15.81 11.36
CA SER A 518 1.12 -16.42 10.14
C SER A 518 1.52 -17.89 10.05
N GLU A 519 0.60 -18.73 9.61
CA GLU A 519 0.81 -20.15 9.31
C GLU A 519 0.31 -20.43 7.89
N SER A 520 1.12 -21.08 7.08
CA SER A 520 0.70 -21.46 5.74
C SER A 520 1.12 -22.87 5.39
N LEU A 521 0.28 -23.55 4.63
CA LEU A 521 0.53 -24.85 4.03
C LEU A 521 0.18 -24.78 2.54
N SER A 522 1.11 -25.10 1.68
CA SER A 522 0.85 -25.21 0.25
C SER A 522 1.19 -26.59 -0.28
N VAL A 523 0.38 -27.05 -1.25
CA VAL A 523 0.60 -28.30 -1.97
C VAL A 523 0.43 -28.05 -3.46
N SER A 524 1.37 -28.51 -4.27
CA SER A 524 1.26 -28.43 -5.73
C SER A 524 1.56 -29.77 -6.40
N LEU A 525 0.78 -30.08 -7.44
CA LEU A 525 0.95 -31.26 -8.30
C LEU A 525 1.25 -30.80 -9.71
N PHE A 526 2.38 -31.20 -10.26
CA PHE A 526 2.75 -30.99 -11.65
C PHE A 526 2.75 -32.28 -12.42
N LYS A 527 2.37 -32.23 -13.71
CA LYS A 527 2.45 -33.33 -14.66
C LYS A 527 2.62 -32.80 -16.09
N ALA A 528 3.60 -33.32 -16.81
CA ALA A 528 3.72 -33.16 -18.25
C ALA A 528 3.49 -34.50 -18.96
N TRP A 529 2.77 -34.46 -20.11
CA TRP A 529 2.50 -35.60 -20.99
C TRP A 529 3.23 -35.42 -22.33
N ASP A 530 3.63 -36.54 -22.92
CA ASP A 530 4.37 -36.56 -24.19
C ASP A 530 3.58 -35.98 -25.39
N PHE A 531 2.24 -35.89 -25.29
CA PHE A 531 1.40 -35.34 -26.33
C PHE A 531 1.26 -33.79 -26.30
N GLY A 532 2.03 -33.13 -25.44
CA GLY A 532 2.12 -31.66 -25.38
C GLY A 532 1.20 -30.99 -24.36
N LEU A 533 0.53 -31.78 -23.48
CA LEU A 533 -0.21 -31.22 -22.34
C LEU A 533 0.70 -31.19 -21.10
N ASP A 534 0.67 -30.08 -20.36
CA ASP A 534 1.13 -30.00 -18.99
C ASP A 534 0.07 -29.41 -18.06
N MET A 535 0.13 -29.79 -16.80
CA MET A 535 -0.82 -29.38 -15.76
C MET A 535 -0.07 -29.05 -14.48
N ARG A 536 -0.47 -27.95 -13.84
CA ARG A 536 -0.10 -27.63 -12.45
C ARG A 536 -1.38 -27.33 -11.67
N LEU A 537 -1.56 -28.03 -10.57
CA LEU A 537 -2.62 -27.78 -9.60
C LEU A 537 -1.98 -27.31 -8.30
N GLY A 538 -2.51 -26.29 -7.69
CA GLY A 538 -2.05 -25.74 -6.41
C GLY A 538 -3.20 -25.53 -5.45
N TYR A 539 -2.91 -25.77 -4.18
CA TYR A 539 -3.76 -25.39 -3.06
C TYR A 539 -2.89 -24.76 -1.99
N ALA A 540 -3.37 -23.68 -1.40
CA ALA A 540 -2.76 -23.07 -0.23
C ALA A 540 -3.83 -22.81 0.83
N TRP A 541 -3.46 -23.04 2.08
CA TRP A 541 -4.17 -22.63 3.27
C TRP A 541 -3.29 -21.64 4.04
N THR A 542 -3.90 -20.57 4.56
CA THR A 542 -3.22 -19.52 5.33
C THR A 542 -4.08 -19.09 6.51
N ASP A 543 -3.47 -18.97 7.69
CA ASP A 543 -4.04 -18.32 8.87
C ASP A 543 -3.07 -17.20 9.30
N ALA A 544 -3.45 -15.96 9.04
CA ALA A 544 -2.66 -14.76 9.35
C ALA A 544 -3.40 -13.90 10.36
N LYS A 545 -2.66 -13.45 11.39
CA LYS A 545 -3.19 -12.65 12.50
C LYS A 545 -2.30 -11.46 12.77
N ASP A 546 -2.93 -10.34 13.11
CA ASP A 546 -2.29 -9.11 13.57
C ASP A 546 -3.08 -8.46 14.71
N VAL A 547 -2.44 -7.52 15.39
CA VAL A 547 -3.09 -6.63 16.37
C VAL A 547 -3.68 -5.42 15.66
N ASN A 548 -2.96 -4.89 14.67
CA ASN A 548 -3.35 -3.76 13.86
C ASN A 548 -2.80 -3.98 12.44
N PRO A 549 -3.65 -3.94 11.38
CA PRO A 549 -3.19 -4.14 10.02
C PRO A 549 -2.33 -2.99 9.48
N MET A 550 -2.27 -1.84 10.16
CA MET A 550 -1.42 -0.68 9.82
C MET A 550 -1.59 -0.28 8.35
N THR A 551 -2.80 0.11 7.98
CA THR A 551 -3.21 0.31 6.58
C THR A 551 -2.91 1.68 6.00
N SER A 552 -2.44 2.63 6.83
CA SER A 552 -2.23 4.03 6.46
C SER A 552 -0.78 4.48 6.65
N SER A 553 -0.41 5.59 6.00
CA SER A 553 0.81 6.35 6.28
C SER A 553 0.68 7.29 7.47
N VAL A 554 -0.54 7.71 7.85
CA VAL A 554 -0.85 8.67 8.92
C VAL A 554 -1.02 7.96 10.25
N ALA A 555 -0.49 8.54 11.33
CA ALA A 555 -0.52 7.95 12.66
C ALA A 555 -1.96 7.79 13.19
N PHE A 556 -2.77 8.86 13.13
CA PHE A 556 -4.18 8.84 13.52
C PHE A 556 -4.95 7.76 12.75
N SER A 557 -4.82 7.74 11.42
CA SER A 557 -5.51 6.78 10.57
C SER A 557 -5.13 5.34 10.87
N ASN A 558 -3.86 5.05 11.18
CA ASN A 558 -3.44 3.72 11.61
C ASN A 558 -4.04 3.31 12.95
N TYR A 559 -4.22 4.27 13.85
CA TYR A 559 -4.82 4.02 15.15
C TYR A 559 -6.32 3.73 15.04
N VAL A 560 -7.08 4.47 14.22
CA VAL A 560 -8.54 4.38 14.12
C VAL A 560 -9.04 3.47 12.99
N ASN A 561 -8.37 3.39 11.83
CA ASN A 561 -8.85 2.68 10.65
C ASN A 561 -8.67 1.16 10.74
N ARG A 562 -9.21 0.59 11.78
CA ARG A 562 -9.34 -0.85 12.04
C ARG A 562 -10.60 -1.09 12.84
N THR A 563 -11.09 -2.32 12.87
CA THR A 563 -12.19 -2.66 13.78
C THR A 563 -11.64 -3.03 15.16
N PHE A 564 -12.21 -2.45 16.20
CA PHE A 564 -11.78 -2.62 17.60
C PHE A 564 -12.97 -2.57 18.57
N TYR A 565 -12.84 -3.18 19.74
CA TYR A 565 -13.73 -2.96 20.87
C TYR A 565 -13.15 -1.89 21.80
N ASP A 566 -11.88 -2.00 22.08
CA ASP A 566 -11.06 -1.04 22.80
C ASP A 566 -9.81 -0.76 21.97
N PRO A 567 -9.57 0.48 21.50
CA PRO A 567 -8.44 0.79 20.65
C PRO A 567 -7.08 0.66 21.35
N GLU A 568 -7.04 0.66 22.68
CA GLU A 568 -5.82 0.46 23.47
C GLU A 568 -5.53 -1.03 23.76
N GLU A 569 -6.51 -1.91 23.56
CA GLU A 569 -6.32 -3.34 23.81
C GLU A 569 -5.61 -4.02 22.63
N GLU A 570 -4.51 -4.70 22.91
CA GLU A 570 -3.80 -5.50 21.92
C GLU A 570 -4.44 -6.89 21.79
N VAL A 571 -5.37 -7.02 20.85
CA VAL A 571 -6.04 -8.29 20.55
C VAL A 571 -5.50 -8.86 19.25
N LEU A 572 -4.81 -9.99 19.32
CA LEU A 572 -4.37 -10.74 18.13
C LEU A 572 -5.59 -11.43 17.51
N SER A 573 -5.99 -10.99 16.31
CA SER A 573 -7.14 -11.49 15.57
C SER A 573 -6.79 -11.72 14.11
N THR A 574 -7.68 -12.40 13.36
CA THR A 574 -7.51 -12.60 11.91
C THR A 574 -7.22 -11.28 11.20
N SER A 575 -6.15 -11.27 10.40
CA SER A 575 -5.72 -10.10 9.62
C SER A 575 -6.74 -9.75 8.52
N ASN A 576 -6.91 -8.46 8.23
CA ASN A 576 -7.68 -8.00 7.07
C ASN A 576 -7.17 -8.59 5.75
N TYR A 577 -5.90 -8.97 5.68
CA TYR A 577 -5.24 -9.52 4.49
C TYR A 577 -5.34 -11.04 4.39
N ASN A 578 -5.96 -11.73 5.36
CA ASN A 578 -6.03 -13.18 5.36
C ASN A 578 -6.96 -13.69 4.25
N ILE A 579 -6.45 -14.59 3.41
CA ILE A 579 -7.23 -15.41 2.47
C ILE A 579 -6.98 -16.86 2.87
N GLU A 580 -7.96 -17.45 3.57
CA GLU A 580 -7.76 -18.75 4.21
C GLU A 580 -7.52 -19.86 3.21
N HIS A 581 -8.26 -19.90 2.10
CA HIS A 581 -8.16 -20.95 1.09
C HIS A 581 -7.92 -20.39 -0.29
N ARG A 582 -6.91 -20.91 -1.00
CA ARG A 582 -6.60 -20.55 -2.38
C ARG A 582 -6.38 -21.80 -3.22
N PHE A 583 -7.07 -21.89 -4.36
CA PHE A 583 -6.89 -22.91 -5.38
C PHE A 583 -6.40 -22.30 -6.67
N THR A 584 -5.45 -22.95 -7.34
CA THR A 584 -4.97 -22.56 -8.66
C THR A 584 -4.85 -23.77 -9.57
N ALA A 585 -5.14 -23.59 -10.84
CA ALA A 585 -4.91 -24.60 -11.87
C ALA A 585 -4.36 -23.94 -13.13
N VAL A 586 -3.27 -24.48 -13.67
CA VAL A 586 -2.70 -24.06 -14.96
C VAL A 586 -2.70 -25.31 -15.86
N LEU A 587 -3.29 -25.18 -17.04
CA LEU A 587 -3.26 -26.19 -18.09
C LEU A 587 -2.67 -25.58 -19.35
N ASN A 588 -1.56 -26.12 -19.84
CA ASN A 588 -0.94 -25.71 -21.08
C ASN A 588 -1.01 -26.86 -22.08
N TYR A 589 -1.51 -26.59 -23.27
CA TYR A 589 -1.48 -27.52 -24.37
C TYR A 589 -0.75 -26.92 -25.56
N SER A 590 0.33 -27.57 -26.02
CA SER A 590 1.11 -27.16 -27.16
C SER A 590 1.06 -28.20 -28.27
N THR A 591 0.80 -27.75 -29.48
CA THR A 591 0.73 -28.60 -30.68
C THR A 591 1.25 -27.84 -31.90
N GLU A 592 1.59 -28.57 -32.97
CA GLU A 592 2.11 -28.00 -34.22
C GLU A 592 1.10 -28.19 -35.36
N TRP A 593 -0.01 -27.41 -35.33
CA TRP A 593 -1.02 -27.51 -36.38
C TRP A 593 -0.61 -26.88 -37.73
N PHE A 594 0.34 -25.95 -37.72
CA PHE A 594 0.77 -25.19 -38.88
C PHE A 594 2.27 -25.39 -39.13
N GLY A 595 2.66 -26.60 -39.54
CA GLY A 595 4.06 -26.99 -39.74
C GLY A 595 4.82 -27.05 -38.43
N ASN A 596 6.03 -26.48 -38.34
CA ASN A 596 6.85 -26.46 -37.12
C ASN A 596 6.55 -25.23 -36.27
N ASN A 597 5.35 -24.66 -36.37
CA ASN A 597 4.93 -23.48 -35.61
C ASN A 597 3.96 -23.90 -34.52
N ALA A 598 4.32 -23.62 -33.24
CA ALA A 598 3.55 -24.03 -32.13
C ALA A 598 2.23 -23.22 -32.02
N THR A 599 1.12 -23.96 -31.84
CA THR A 599 -0.13 -23.42 -31.32
C THR A 599 -0.21 -23.78 -29.83
N ARG A 600 -0.38 -22.78 -28.95
CA ARG A 600 -0.47 -23.00 -27.51
C ARG A 600 -1.80 -22.51 -26.96
N PHE A 601 -2.37 -23.31 -26.09
CA PHE A 601 -3.55 -23.00 -25.29
C PHE A 601 -3.13 -23.00 -23.83
N THR A 602 -3.39 -21.93 -23.11
CA THR A 602 -3.17 -21.84 -21.68
C THR A 602 -4.49 -21.51 -21.01
N VAL A 603 -4.91 -22.32 -20.07
CA VAL A 603 -6.05 -22.05 -19.18
C VAL A 603 -5.47 -21.83 -17.79
N PHE A 604 -5.79 -20.69 -17.20
CA PHE A 604 -5.54 -20.41 -15.79
C PHE A 604 -6.87 -20.33 -15.05
N ALA A 605 -6.97 -21.02 -13.94
CA ALA A 605 -8.14 -20.98 -13.07
C ALA A 605 -7.69 -20.68 -11.63
N GLN A 606 -8.42 -19.82 -10.97
CA GLN A 606 -8.16 -19.41 -9.59
C GLN A 606 -9.47 -19.32 -8.81
N GLY A 607 -9.44 -19.80 -7.55
CA GLY A 607 -10.53 -19.64 -6.59
C GLY A 607 -9.97 -19.33 -5.21
N ASN A 608 -10.61 -18.39 -4.51
CA ASN A 608 -10.23 -17.96 -3.16
C ASN A 608 -11.45 -17.98 -2.24
N SER A 609 -11.22 -18.21 -0.93
CA SER A 609 -12.17 -17.81 0.11
C SER A 609 -12.37 -16.30 0.10
N GLY A 610 -13.45 -15.83 0.72
CA GLY A 610 -13.73 -14.41 0.90
C GLY A 610 -12.75 -13.72 1.84
N TYR A 611 -12.79 -12.39 1.84
CA TYR A 611 -12.07 -11.59 2.83
C TYR A 611 -12.79 -11.62 4.17
N PRO A 612 -12.05 -11.60 5.30
CA PRO A 612 -12.67 -11.50 6.61
C PRO A 612 -13.24 -10.10 6.86
N TYR A 613 -14.27 -10.00 7.71
CA TYR A 613 -14.82 -8.74 8.17
C TYR A 613 -15.40 -8.88 9.59
N SER A 614 -15.73 -7.74 10.19
CA SER A 614 -16.20 -7.62 11.56
C SER A 614 -17.62 -7.07 11.60
N ILE A 615 -18.40 -7.47 12.61
CA ILE A 615 -19.69 -6.83 12.89
C ILE A 615 -19.48 -5.66 13.83
N THR A 616 -19.87 -4.47 13.39
CA THR A 616 -19.70 -3.20 14.07
C THR A 616 -21.03 -2.59 14.52
N LEU A 617 -20.94 -1.54 15.32
CA LEU A 617 -22.10 -0.80 15.80
C LEU A 617 -22.82 -0.09 14.64
N GLU A 618 -24.12 0.04 14.77
CA GLU A 618 -24.91 0.91 13.92
C GLU A 618 -24.86 2.34 14.43
N GLY A 619 -24.45 3.27 13.54
CA GLY A 619 -24.33 4.67 13.92
C GLY A 619 -25.69 5.30 14.22
N ALA A 620 -25.83 5.86 15.42
CA ALA A 620 -26.81 6.89 15.67
C ALA A 620 -26.02 8.17 15.94
N ASP A 621 -26.04 9.08 14.99
CA ASP A 621 -25.45 10.40 15.15
C ASP A 621 -25.79 11.03 16.50
N GLY A 622 -24.77 11.46 17.22
CA GLY A 622 -24.90 12.35 18.38
C GLY A 622 -25.22 11.72 19.73
N THR A 623 -25.41 10.40 19.84
CA THR A 623 -25.69 9.75 21.14
C THR A 623 -24.42 9.41 21.94
N ILE A 624 -23.28 9.30 21.28
CA ILE A 624 -22.06 8.73 21.85
C ILE A 624 -21.29 9.74 22.70
N GLY A 625 -21.28 11.02 22.34
CA GLY A 625 -20.65 12.09 23.14
C GLY A 625 -21.27 12.33 24.52
N ALA A 626 -22.36 11.64 24.88
CA ALA A 626 -22.98 11.73 26.19
C ALA A 626 -22.41 10.75 27.22
N TYR A 627 -21.53 9.83 26.82
CA TYR A 627 -21.09 8.70 27.67
C TYR A 627 -19.66 8.84 28.22
N GLY A 628 -19.14 10.06 28.33
CA GLY A 628 -17.77 10.31 28.76
C GLY A 628 -16.73 10.09 27.66
N PHE A 629 -15.45 10.29 27.98
CA PHE A 629 -14.38 10.09 26.99
C PHE A 629 -14.15 8.59 26.81
N THR A 630 -14.74 8.05 25.76
CA THR A 630 -14.43 6.70 25.26
C THR A 630 -13.74 6.91 23.91
N PRO A 631 -12.46 6.53 23.77
CA PRO A 631 -11.68 6.86 22.58
C PRO A 631 -12.40 6.45 21.31
N TYR A 632 -12.60 7.44 20.42
CA TYR A 632 -13.05 7.26 19.03
C TYR A 632 -14.39 6.52 18.85
N LEU A 633 -15.26 6.53 19.87
CA LEU A 633 -16.61 6.00 19.74
C LEU A 633 -17.47 6.81 18.73
N ASP A 634 -16.98 7.97 18.28
CA ASP A 634 -17.59 8.74 17.19
C ASP A 634 -17.45 8.01 15.83
N PHE A 635 -16.52 7.06 15.72
CA PHE A 635 -16.36 6.16 14.56
C PHE A 635 -17.06 4.82 14.85
N VAL A 636 -18.37 4.85 14.97
CA VAL A 636 -19.18 3.66 15.38
C VAL A 636 -19.07 2.48 14.43
N ASP A 637 -18.88 2.75 13.15
CA ASP A 637 -18.65 1.77 12.08
C ASP A 637 -17.29 1.04 12.19
N HIS A 638 -16.38 1.53 13.05
CA HIS A 638 -15.13 0.84 13.40
C HIS A 638 -15.25 0.05 14.71
N VAL A 639 -16.27 0.30 15.52
CA VAL A 639 -16.39 -0.24 16.89
C VAL A 639 -17.13 -1.56 16.88
N LEU A 640 -16.48 -2.63 17.35
CA LEU A 640 -17.07 -3.96 17.46
C LEU A 640 -18.25 -4.00 18.41
N VAL A 641 -19.31 -4.73 18.05
CA VAL A 641 -20.45 -5.00 18.93
C VAL A 641 -20.02 -5.83 20.14
N GLU A 642 -19.14 -6.80 19.97
CA GLU A 642 -18.66 -7.69 21.01
C GLU A 642 -17.12 -7.73 21.04
N PRO A 643 -16.49 -7.79 22.23
CA PRO A 643 -15.03 -7.86 22.34
C PRO A 643 -14.49 -9.15 21.73
N GLY A 644 -13.33 -9.06 21.06
CA GLY A 644 -12.62 -10.21 20.51
C GLY A 644 -13.27 -10.83 19.26
N THR A 645 -14.20 -10.14 18.58
CA THR A 645 -14.88 -10.62 17.38
C THR A 645 -14.34 -9.99 16.08
N ARG A 646 -13.18 -9.35 16.11
CA ARG A 646 -12.56 -8.78 14.92
C ARG A 646 -12.32 -9.85 13.86
N ASN A 647 -12.84 -9.60 12.63
CA ASN A 647 -12.64 -10.42 11.46
C ASN A 647 -13.07 -11.91 11.63
N GLN A 648 -14.17 -12.14 12.36
CA GLN A 648 -14.74 -13.48 12.53
C GLN A 648 -15.73 -13.88 11.43
N GLU A 649 -16.23 -12.91 10.68
CA GLU A 649 -17.12 -13.19 9.53
C GLU A 649 -16.28 -13.32 8.26
N GLU A 650 -16.78 -14.09 7.29
CA GLU A 650 -16.13 -14.34 6.01
C GLU A 650 -17.03 -13.84 4.87
N GLY A 651 -16.43 -13.11 3.94
CA GLY A 651 -17.08 -12.62 2.73
C GLY A 651 -17.29 -13.71 1.67
N SER A 652 -17.74 -13.28 0.50
CA SER A 652 -18.05 -14.16 -0.62
C SER A 652 -16.78 -14.79 -1.19
N SER A 653 -16.76 -16.11 -1.33
CA SER A 653 -15.71 -16.79 -2.09
C SER A 653 -15.93 -16.60 -3.60
N TRP A 654 -14.84 -16.56 -4.38
CA TRP A 654 -14.91 -16.33 -5.82
C TRP A 654 -14.04 -17.31 -6.61
N PHE A 655 -14.37 -17.45 -7.90
CA PHE A 655 -13.65 -18.30 -8.84
C PHE A 655 -13.65 -17.67 -10.23
N LYS A 656 -12.49 -17.59 -10.88
CA LYS A 656 -12.36 -17.13 -12.28
C LYS A 656 -11.50 -18.06 -13.13
N VAL A 657 -11.71 -18.00 -14.42
CA VAL A 657 -10.91 -18.70 -15.44
C VAL A 657 -10.45 -17.69 -16.50
N ASP A 658 -9.17 -17.73 -16.82
CA ASP A 658 -8.56 -16.97 -17.91
C ASP A 658 -8.12 -17.93 -19.02
N LEU A 659 -8.21 -17.49 -20.28
CA LEU A 659 -7.81 -18.26 -21.45
C LEU A 659 -6.82 -17.48 -22.32
N ARG A 660 -5.69 -18.09 -22.66
CA ARG A 660 -4.78 -17.57 -23.66
C ARG A 660 -4.62 -18.56 -24.82
N VAL A 661 -4.69 -18.06 -26.03
CA VAL A 661 -4.39 -18.81 -27.25
C VAL A 661 -3.29 -18.07 -28.00
N SER A 662 -2.21 -18.76 -28.36
CA SER A 662 -1.12 -18.16 -29.16
C SER A 662 -0.73 -19.06 -30.32
N GLN A 663 -0.35 -18.42 -31.44
CA GLN A 663 0.10 -19.08 -32.66
C GLN A 663 1.46 -18.51 -33.06
N GLU A 664 2.46 -19.39 -33.18
CA GLU A 664 3.74 -19.05 -33.79
C GLU A 664 3.62 -19.02 -35.32
N PHE A 665 4.39 -18.15 -35.97
CA PHE A 665 4.57 -18.09 -37.42
C PHE A 665 6.04 -17.81 -37.77
N PRO A 666 6.51 -18.22 -38.99
CA PRO A 666 7.87 -17.97 -39.40
C PRO A 666 8.11 -16.46 -39.55
N GLY A 667 9.27 -16.00 -39.13
CA GLY A 667 9.70 -14.62 -39.27
C GLY A 667 10.07 -14.27 -40.72
N PHE A 668 10.42 -13.01 -40.95
CA PHE A 668 10.79 -12.51 -42.28
C PHE A 668 12.17 -13.00 -42.78
N SER A 669 12.99 -13.56 -41.90
CA SER A 669 14.33 -14.12 -42.22
C SER A 669 14.53 -15.44 -41.50
N ASP A 670 15.48 -16.25 -41.93
CA ASP A 670 15.83 -17.51 -41.31
C ASP A 670 16.28 -17.29 -39.86
N GLY A 671 15.73 -18.07 -38.94
CA GLY A 671 15.98 -17.96 -37.48
C GLY A 671 15.04 -17.00 -36.76
N HIS A 672 14.33 -16.11 -37.49
CA HIS A 672 13.34 -15.23 -36.87
C HIS A 672 12.01 -15.95 -36.65
N LYS A 673 11.31 -15.57 -35.59
CA LYS A 673 9.97 -16.09 -35.25
C LYS A 673 9.05 -14.97 -34.80
N GLY A 674 7.79 -15.04 -35.24
CA GLY A 674 6.71 -14.24 -34.70
C GLY A 674 5.71 -15.11 -33.96
N SER A 675 4.95 -14.50 -33.06
CA SER A 675 3.78 -15.12 -32.45
C SER A 675 2.68 -14.09 -32.26
N ALA A 676 1.44 -14.45 -32.58
CA ALA A 676 0.26 -13.67 -32.27
C ALA A 676 -0.52 -14.38 -31.14
N PHE A 677 -1.19 -13.63 -30.30
CA PHE A 677 -1.97 -14.18 -29.21
C PHE A 677 -3.27 -13.41 -28.96
N ILE A 678 -4.21 -14.11 -28.37
CA ILE A 678 -5.41 -13.55 -27.75
C ILE A 678 -5.47 -14.05 -26.32
N VAL A 679 -5.81 -13.15 -25.39
CA VAL A 679 -6.09 -13.45 -23.99
C VAL A 679 -7.52 -13.03 -23.71
N VAL A 680 -8.25 -13.87 -23.00
CA VAL A 680 -9.56 -13.56 -22.43
C VAL A 680 -9.38 -13.67 -20.91
N ASP A 681 -9.29 -12.55 -20.25
CA ASP A 681 -9.29 -12.47 -18.79
C ASP A 681 -10.75 -12.61 -18.32
N ASN A 682 -10.94 -13.29 -17.19
CA ASN A 682 -12.24 -13.60 -16.61
C ASN A 682 -13.25 -14.17 -17.64
N LEU A 683 -12.86 -15.22 -18.35
CA LEU A 683 -13.75 -15.97 -19.26
C LEU A 683 -15.06 -16.40 -18.59
N THR A 684 -15.05 -16.64 -17.29
CA THR A 684 -16.24 -16.99 -16.49
C THR A 684 -17.28 -15.88 -16.55
N ASN A 685 -16.88 -14.62 -16.37
CA ASN A 685 -17.77 -13.47 -16.47
C ASN A 685 -18.24 -13.19 -17.91
N LEU A 686 -17.38 -13.43 -18.92
CA LEU A 686 -17.80 -13.36 -20.32
C LEU A 686 -18.91 -14.36 -20.68
N ILE A 687 -18.95 -15.53 -20.02
CA ILE A 687 -19.97 -16.58 -20.24
C ILE A 687 -21.25 -16.27 -19.48
N ASN A 688 -21.13 -15.75 -18.26
CA ASN A 688 -22.28 -15.41 -17.41
C ASN A 688 -21.86 -14.26 -16.46
N ASP A 689 -22.59 -13.16 -16.53
CA ASP A 689 -22.34 -11.93 -15.78
C ASP A 689 -22.36 -12.10 -14.25
N ASP A 690 -22.97 -13.20 -13.74
CA ASP A 690 -22.98 -13.54 -12.31
C ASP A 690 -21.75 -14.37 -11.87
N TRP A 691 -20.85 -14.72 -12.78
CA TRP A 691 -19.68 -15.54 -12.49
C TRP A 691 -18.38 -14.70 -12.52
N GLY A 692 -17.38 -15.17 -11.80
CA GLY A 692 -16.07 -14.51 -11.78
C GLY A 692 -16.09 -13.14 -11.09
N ILE A 693 -17.07 -12.91 -10.21
CA ILE A 693 -17.20 -11.68 -9.45
C ILE A 693 -16.34 -11.77 -8.21
N MET A 694 -15.51 -10.77 -7.99
CA MET A 694 -14.70 -10.58 -6.79
C MET A 694 -15.30 -9.46 -5.95
N GLU A 695 -15.54 -9.75 -4.67
CA GLU A 695 -16.05 -8.79 -3.70
C GLU A 695 -15.07 -8.61 -2.54
N LYS A 696 -15.05 -7.44 -1.92
CA LYS A 696 -14.31 -7.14 -0.70
C LYS A 696 -15.22 -6.42 0.30
N PRO A 697 -14.99 -6.57 1.61
CA PRO A 697 -15.68 -5.77 2.61
C PRO A 697 -15.37 -4.28 2.41
N ILE A 698 -16.28 -3.43 2.86
CA ILE A 698 -16.04 -1.99 2.93
C ILE A 698 -14.92 -1.69 3.93
N PHE A 699 -14.14 -0.65 3.65
CA PHE A 699 -13.09 -0.19 4.56
C PHE A 699 -13.73 0.47 5.81
N PRO A 700 -13.23 0.21 7.03
CA PRO A 700 -12.04 -0.56 7.45
C PRO A 700 -12.33 -2.04 7.80
N TYR A 701 -13.17 -2.72 7.06
CA TYR A 701 -13.63 -4.10 7.29
C TYR A 701 -14.64 -4.24 8.43
N GLY A 702 -15.31 -3.12 8.74
CA GLY A 702 -16.47 -3.05 9.64
C GLY A 702 -17.77 -3.06 8.86
N VAL A 703 -18.72 -3.87 9.29
CA VAL A 703 -20.03 -4.04 8.64
C VAL A 703 -21.08 -4.05 9.72
N THR A 704 -22.10 -3.19 9.61
CA THR A 704 -23.21 -3.20 10.57
C THR A 704 -24.12 -4.42 10.35
N GLN A 705 -24.91 -4.76 11.35
CA GLN A 705 -25.87 -5.86 11.24
C GLN A 705 -26.92 -5.61 10.15
N ASP A 706 -27.34 -4.36 9.96
CA ASP A 706 -28.27 -3.97 8.91
C ASP A 706 -27.64 -4.07 7.53
N GLN A 707 -26.40 -3.64 7.33
CA GLN A 707 -25.67 -3.83 6.08
C GLN A 707 -25.51 -5.31 5.74
N GLN A 708 -25.14 -6.14 6.71
CA GLN A 708 -25.05 -7.60 6.53
C GLN A 708 -26.40 -8.20 6.13
N ALA A 709 -27.47 -7.84 6.83
CA ALA A 709 -28.81 -8.36 6.58
C ALA A 709 -29.35 -7.96 5.20
N ASN A 710 -28.97 -6.79 4.69
CA ASN A 710 -29.38 -6.24 3.40
C ASN A 710 -28.47 -6.65 2.24
N GLY A 711 -27.40 -7.44 2.48
CA GLY A 711 -26.43 -7.86 1.46
C GLY A 711 -25.48 -6.74 1.03
N GLN A 712 -25.28 -5.75 1.88
CA GLN A 712 -24.40 -4.58 1.65
C GLN A 712 -23.06 -4.69 2.40
N ALA A 713 -22.69 -5.90 2.82
CA ALA A 713 -21.45 -6.14 3.57
C ALA A 713 -20.19 -6.00 2.70
N GLN A 714 -20.33 -6.06 1.40
CA GLN A 714 -19.22 -6.09 0.46
C GLN A 714 -19.51 -5.24 -0.77
N THR A 715 -18.45 -4.69 -1.35
CA THR A 715 -18.45 -4.02 -2.65
C THR A 715 -17.78 -4.89 -3.69
N ARG A 716 -18.23 -4.78 -4.94
CA ARG A 716 -17.59 -5.46 -6.07
C ARG A 716 -16.29 -4.73 -6.44
N ILE A 717 -15.21 -5.50 -6.65
CA ILE A 717 -13.97 -4.95 -7.23
C ILE A 717 -14.18 -4.92 -8.75
N GLY A 718 -14.35 -3.71 -9.33
CA GLY A 718 -14.80 -3.50 -10.69
C GLY A 718 -13.92 -4.23 -11.72
N ASP A 719 -12.67 -3.83 -11.88
CA ASP A 719 -11.77 -4.37 -12.91
C ASP A 719 -11.52 -5.88 -12.77
N ALA A 720 -11.36 -6.37 -11.54
CA ALA A 720 -11.14 -7.80 -11.28
C ALA A 720 -12.36 -8.68 -11.57
N SER A 721 -13.57 -8.07 -11.59
CA SER A 721 -14.85 -8.77 -11.79
C SER A 721 -15.34 -8.75 -13.22
N LEU A 722 -14.80 -7.88 -14.07
CA LEU A 722 -15.17 -7.75 -15.47
C LEU A 722 -14.29 -8.65 -16.36
N TRP A 723 -14.82 -9.01 -17.52
CA TRP A 723 -14.03 -9.68 -18.54
C TRP A 723 -13.31 -8.68 -19.44
N GLU A 724 -12.11 -9.07 -19.90
CA GLU A 724 -11.31 -8.30 -20.84
C GLU A 724 -10.78 -9.19 -21.96
N ILE A 725 -10.66 -8.67 -23.19
CA ILE A 725 -10.02 -9.36 -24.30
C ILE A 725 -8.82 -8.54 -24.76
N ARG A 726 -7.63 -9.15 -24.68
CA ARG A 726 -6.37 -8.58 -25.19
C ARG A 726 -5.88 -9.35 -26.41
N VAL A 727 -5.42 -8.62 -27.40
CA VAL A 727 -4.76 -9.19 -28.60
C VAL A 727 -3.37 -8.62 -28.74
N GLY A 728 -2.41 -9.44 -29.11
CA GLY A 728 -1.04 -8.95 -29.23
C GLY A 728 -0.19 -9.80 -30.16
N MET A 729 0.99 -9.28 -30.47
CA MET A 729 1.97 -9.94 -31.31
C MET A 729 3.38 -9.68 -30.79
N ASN A 730 4.21 -10.73 -30.79
CA ASN A 730 5.64 -10.65 -30.51
C ASN A 730 6.43 -11.05 -31.75
N TYR A 731 7.56 -10.42 -31.99
CA TYR A 731 8.50 -10.78 -33.04
C TYR A 731 9.92 -10.85 -32.49
N ARG A 732 10.62 -11.96 -32.78
CA ARG A 732 12.01 -12.21 -32.38
C ARG A 732 12.89 -12.36 -33.61
N PHE A 733 14.03 -11.70 -33.64
CA PHE A 733 14.99 -11.70 -34.70
C PHE A 733 16.38 -12.11 -34.22
#